data_da688419d1ee96cf729b43239651933c
#
_entry.id   da688419d1ee96cf729b43239651933c
#
_cell.length_a   1.000
_cell.length_b   1.000
_cell.length_c   1.000
_cell.angle_alpha   90.00
_cell.angle_beta   90.00
_cell.angle_gamma   90.00
#
_symmetry.space_group_name_H-M   'P 1'
#
loop_
_entity.id
_entity.type
_entity.pdbx_description
1 polymer ?
#
loop_
_entity_poly.entity_id
_entity_poly.type
_entity_poly.pdbx_seq_one_letter_code
_entity_poly.pdbx_strand_id
1 'polypeptide(L)'
;MSAALSVRGLSAGYGGIRVLDGIDLDAPARQITVVVGPNGAGKTTLLRALAGLIPRAGEVEFDGAPLPAEPARIVSRGLALVPEGRQLFPQMTVRENLELGAYLAPRGEREARMQRALGVFPKLAERRDQLAGTMSGGEQQMLAVGRALMGSPRLLMLDEPSLGLAPRMLDELLGMVKRICDEGVTVLLVEQNVAKALAMAEQAYVIERGRVVLNGPARQVLQSSHLREAYLGAHAGGATPAQKGRLFMTAQQTTAVTIAAENAWKGKVFSGGWQVAKGGTRDVIEPATGKVLTTVGFADADDVRAACKAAAAAQVEWAATPADQRAAVLRRAAQFLEAHAEALRPWIVRETGAIPPKADFELHFVTSILIEAAAIATQPPGLMLPSGAKRMSFARRVPHGVVGVISPFNFPLILSTRAVAPALALGNAVVLKPDPQTPVTGGFMLARLFEAAGLPAGLLHVLPGGAATGEALVSDPDVRMISFTGSTAAGRRVGELASRHLKKVTLELGGKNSTIVLDDADLDVAASSVAWSAYLHQGQICMATGTVLAHRKVARDLTERLVDKAKKLPVGDPNAQQCALGPIINERQLERVDGIVKDAVAKGAVLRVGGTYEKLFYRPTVLEEVRSGMRVLEEEVFGPVIAVVPFDSDEEAIALNNASEYGLSTGVITQSLERAMSFASRLKTGIVHINDQTVGDEPWVPFGGTGASGNGGRHGGPANWEEFTQWQWVTIQDRATPYPF
;
A
#
# COMPACT_ATOMS: atom_id res chain seq x y z
N MET A 1 -31.92 19.95 29.77
CA MET A 1 -32.27 18.61 29.26
C MET A 1 -31.42 17.62 30.04
N SER A 2 -31.96 16.51 30.55
CA SER A 2 -31.18 15.52 31.28
C SER A 2 -30.18 14.84 30.36
N ALA A 3 -28.95 14.65 30.78
CA ALA A 3 -27.93 13.88 30.07
C ALA A 3 -28.37 12.41 29.99
N ALA A 4 -28.29 11.78 28.81
CA ALA A 4 -28.47 10.35 28.69
C ALA A 4 -27.23 9.60 29.23
N LEU A 5 -26.02 10.15 29.04
CA LEU A 5 -24.79 9.66 29.61
C LEU A 5 -24.11 10.79 30.37
N SER A 6 -23.76 10.57 31.63
CA SER A 6 -22.98 11.49 32.45
C SER A 6 -21.72 10.78 32.96
N VAL A 7 -20.57 11.41 32.78
CA VAL A 7 -19.25 10.90 33.16
C VAL A 7 -18.57 11.93 34.04
N ARG A 8 -18.09 11.51 35.21
CA ARG A 8 -17.39 12.39 36.16
C ARG A 8 -16.10 11.73 36.66
N GLY A 9 -15.01 12.45 36.49
CA GLY A 9 -13.68 12.03 36.94
C GLY A 9 -13.19 10.70 36.35
N LEU A 10 -13.62 10.32 35.14
CA LEU A 10 -13.30 9.03 34.56
C LEU A 10 -11.79 8.91 34.29
N SER A 11 -11.20 7.88 34.90
CA SER A 11 -9.81 7.49 34.68
C SER A 11 -9.74 6.05 34.23
N ALA A 12 -8.94 5.75 33.18
CA ALA A 12 -8.78 4.41 32.64
C ALA A 12 -7.41 4.25 31.94
N GLY A 13 -6.97 3.00 31.73
CA GLY A 13 -5.70 2.72 31.07
C GLY A 13 -5.43 1.22 30.92
N TYR A 14 -4.19 0.87 30.57
CA TYR A 14 -3.76 -0.49 30.27
C TYR A 14 -2.50 -0.85 31.06
N GLY A 15 -2.45 -2.03 31.67
CA GLY A 15 -1.23 -2.56 32.31
C GLY A 15 -0.59 -1.63 33.35
N GLY A 16 -1.38 -0.84 34.07
CA GLY A 16 -0.88 0.14 35.05
C GLY A 16 -0.56 1.52 34.48
N ILE A 17 -0.61 1.71 33.17
CA ILE A 17 -0.43 3.01 32.51
C ILE A 17 -1.78 3.70 32.39
N ARG A 18 -1.92 4.87 33.05
CA ARG A 18 -3.12 5.71 32.96
C ARG A 18 -3.12 6.45 31.62
N VAL A 19 -4.18 6.26 30.82
CA VAL A 19 -4.37 6.93 29.52
C VAL A 19 -5.39 8.06 29.62
N LEU A 20 -6.44 7.86 30.42
CA LEU A 20 -7.44 8.89 30.73
C LEU A 20 -7.26 9.33 32.18
N ASP A 21 -7.36 10.62 32.45
CA ASP A 21 -7.12 11.21 33.76
C ASP A 21 -8.18 12.28 34.06
N GLY A 22 -9.24 11.88 34.75
CA GLY A 22 -10.28 12.77 35.20
C GLY A 22 -11.15 13.35 34.08
N ILE A 23 -11.66 12.51 33.17
CA ILE A 23 -12.58 12.95 32.11
C ILE A 23 -13.97 13.25 32.66
N ASP A 24 -14.47 14.45 32.38
CA ASP A 24 -15.85 14.86 32.58
C ASP A 24 -16.54 15.05 31.22
N LEU A 25 -17.68 14.37 31.01
CA LEU A 25 -18.41 14.40 29.74
C LEU A 25 -19.90 14.17 29.97
N ASP A 26 -20.73 14.95 29.29
CA ASP A 26 -22.19 14.76 29.24
C ASP A 26 -22.61 14.55 27.77
N ALA A 27 -23.38 13.50 27.49
CA ALA A 27 -24.06 13.30 26.22
C ALA A 27 -25.56 13.46 26.41
N PRO A 28 -26.17 14.58 25.95
CA PRO A 28 -27.60 14.82 26.05
C PRO A 28 -28.40 13.79 25.26
N ALA A 29 -29.58 13.45 25.77
CA ALA A 29 -30.45 12.48 25.11
C ALA A 29 -30.88 12.95 23.70
N ARG A 30 -30.84 12.03 22.72
CA ARG A 30 -31.26 12.24 21.34
C ARG A 30 -30.45 13.33 20.63
N GLN A 31 -29.19 13.45 20.98
CA GLN A 31 -28.25 14.38 20.34
C GLN A 31 -26.96 13.63 19.93
N ILE A 32 -26.23 14.24 19.02
CA ILE A 32 -24.89 13.79 18.66
C ILE A 32 -23.88 14.55 19.49
N THR A 33 -23.16 13.84 20.34
CA THR A 33 -22.00 14.36 21.06
C THR A 33 -20.74 13.84 20.37
N VAL A 34 -19.84 14.74 20.01
CA VAL A 34 -18.60 14.35 19.36
C VAL A 34 -17.40 14.52 20.29
N VAL A 35 -16.49 13.57 20.25
CA VAL A 35 -15.19 13.63 20.94
C VAL A 35 -14.10 13.65 19.87
N VAL A 36 -13.34 14.71 19.83
CA VAL A 36 -12.23 14.89 18.89
C VAL A 36 -10.90 15.03 19.63
N GLY A 37 -9.80 14.76 18.95
CA GLY A 37 -8.45 14.88 19.50
C GLY A 37 -7.43 14.15 18.65
N PRO A 38 -6.12 14.41 18.84
CA PRO A 38 -5.06 13.75 18.09
C PRO A 38 -5.04 12.23 18.35
N ASN A 39 -4.32 11.50 17.50
CA ASN A 39 -4.07 10.07 17.72
C ASN A 39 -3.33 9.88 19.03
N GLY A 40 -3.75 8.88 19.82
CA GLY A 40 -3.19 8.64 21.15
C GLY A 40 -3.73 9.53 22.26
N ALA A 41 -4.69 10.44 21.98
CA ALA A 41 -5.29 11.30 23.02
C ALA A 41 -6.15 10.57 24.06
N GLY A 42 -6.53 9.30 23.79
CA GLY A 42 -7.35 8.49 24.68
C GLY A 42 -8.80 8.28 24.21
N LYS A 43 -9.16 8.70 22.99
CA LYS A 43 -10.53 8.61 22.44
C LYS A 43 -11.10 7.18 22.46
N THR A 44 -10.40 6.24 21.83
CA THR A 44 -10.77 4.79 21.86
C THR A 44 -10.77 4.22 23.27
N THR A 45 -9.85 4.68 24.13
CA THR A 45 -9.80 4.27 25.55
C THR A 45 -11.05 4.72 26.29
N LEU A 46 -11.58 5.91 26.01
CA LEU A 46 -12.85 6.39 26.55
C LEU A 46 -14.00 5.46 26.19
N LEU A 47 -14.16 5.14 24.90
CA LEU A 47 -15.24 4.25 24.47
C LEU A 47 -15.12 2.84 25.04
N ARG A 48 -13.88 2.29 25.10
CA ARG A 48 -13.64 0.98 25.73
C ARG A 48 -13.94 0.95 27.23
N ALA A 49 -13.61 2.03 27.95
CA ALA A 49 -13.94 2.17 29.37
C ALA A 49 -15.45 2.25 29.58
N LEU A 50 -16.18 3.01 28.76
CA LEU A 50 -17.63 3.11 28.79
C LEU A 50 -18.32 1.78 28.43
N ALA A 51 -17.75 1.02 27.47
CA ALA A 51 -18.24 -0.31 27.12
C ALA A 51 -17.87 -1.42 28.12
N GLY A 52 -17.11 -1.12 29.19
CA GLY A 52 -16.67 -2.08 30.19
C GLY A 52 -15.59 -3.06 29.69
N LEU A 53 -14.93 -2.75 28.58
CA LEU A 53 -13.87 -3.59 27.98
C LEU A 53 -12.51 -3.42 28.67
N ILE A 54 -12.36 -2.35 29.46
CA ILE A 54 -11.21 -2.09 30.33
C ILE A 54 -11.66 -1.56 31.68
N PRO A 55 -10.88 -1.77 32.73
CA PRO A 55 -11.17 -1.22 34.07
C PRO A 55 -11.23 0.32 34.03
N ARG A 56 -12.15 0.89 34.81
CA ARG A 56 -12.31 2.33 34.96
C ARG A 56 -12.48 2.73 36.40
N ALA A 57 -12.08 3.93 36.76
CA ALA A 57 -12.41 4.62 37.99
C ALA A 57 -13.17 5.91 37.68
N GLY A 58 -13.91 6.44 38.62
CA GLY A 58 -14.80 7.59 38.42
C GLY A 58 -16.27 7.17 38.36
N GLU A 59 -17.17 8.15 38.25
CA GLU A 59 -18.61 7.93 38.21
C GLU A 59 -19.13 8.01 36.78
N VAL A 60 -19.89 6.99 36.37
CA VAL A 60 -20.56 6.96 35.08
C VAL A 60 -22.00 6.58 35.27
N GLU A 61 -22.89 7.45 34.82
CA GLU A 61 -24.34 7.23 34.88
C GLU A 61 -24.91 7.19 33.46
N PHE A 62 -25.84 6.26 33.26
CA PHE A 62 -26.62 6.16 32.02
C PHE A 62 -28.10 6.16 32.38
N ASP A 63 -28.86 7.10 31.78
CA ASP A 63 -30.26 7.37 32.07
C ASP A 63 -30.56 7.51 33.56
N GLY A 64 -29.72 8.25 34.27
CA GLY A 64 -29.89 8.56 35.71
C GLY A 64 -29.58 7.39 36.67
N ALA A 65 -28.94 6.31 36.17
CA ALA A 65 -28.55 5.19 37.02
C ALA A 65 -27.07 4.81 36.76
N PRO A 66 -26.32 4.38 37.80
CA PRO A 66 -24.92 3.98 37.63
C PRO A 66 -24.74 2.92 36.57
N LEU A 67 -23.74 3.14 35.68
CA LEU A 67 -23.42 2.22 34.61
C LEU A 67 -22.63 1.02 35.17
N PRO A 68 -23.08 -0.25 34.96
CA PRO A 68 -22.36 -1.42 35.43
C PRO A 68 -20.96 -1.54 34.77
N ALA A 69 -20.08 -2.33 35.39
CA ALA A 69 -18.74 -2.57 34.81
C ALA A 69 -18.71 -3.70 33.78
N GLU A 70 -19.68 -4.62 33.86
CA GLU A 70 -19.72 -5.84 33.01
C GLU A 70 -20.28 -5.53 31.64
N PRO A 71 -19.57 -5.85 30.52
CA PRO A 71 -20.00 -5.54 29.13
C PRO A 71 -21.41 -6.07 28.83
N ALA A 72 -21.74 -7.29 29.20
CA ALA A 72 -23.07 -7.89 28.95
C ALA A 72 -24.21 -7.08 29.59
N ARG A 73 -24.01 -6.56 30.78
CA ARG A 73 -25.00 -5.72 31.47
C ARG A 73 -25.10 -4.32 30.88
N ILE A 74 -23.96 -3.79 30.35
CA ILE A 74 -23.94 -2.51 29.63
C ILE A 74 -24.78 -2.62 28.35
N VAL A 75 -24.55 -3.66 27.53
CA VAL A 75 -25.30 -3.91 26.31
C VAL A 75 -26.78 -4.12 26.58
N SER A 76 -27.15 -4.88 27.66
CA SER A 76 -28.55 -5.10 28.02
C SER A 76 -29.27 -3.82 28.47
N ARG A 77 -28.54 -2.78 28.90
CA ARG A 77 -29.08 -1.44 29.18
C ARG A 77 -29.26 -0.57 27.93
N GLY A 78 -28.83 -1.03 26.74
CA GLY A 78 -29.01 -0.34 25.50
C GLY A 78 -27.83 0.55 25.10
N LEU A 79 -26.60 0.29 25.55
CA LEU A 79 -25.38 0.86 24.99
C LEU A 79 -24.79 -0.09 23.94
N ALA A 80 -24.50 0.41 22.75
CA ALA A 80 -23.82 -0.34 21.71
C ALA A 80 -22.54 0.38 21.27
N LEU A 81 -21.45 -0.37 21.09
CA LEU A 81 -20.19 0.13 20.57
C LEU A 81 -19.94 -0.47 19.19
N VAL A 82 -19.69 0.39 18.21
CA VAL A 82 -19.07 0.03 16.92
C VAL A 82 -17.59 0.39 17.04
N PRO A 83 -16.71 -0.60 17.17
CA PRO A 83 -15.28 -0.35 17.38
C PRO A 83 -14.58 0.03 16.08
N GLU A 84 -13.42 0.64 16.19
CA GLU A 84 -12.46 0.80 15.10
C GLU A 84 -12.18 -0.56 14.43
N GLY A 85 -12.07 -0.60 13.10
CA GLY A 85 -11.81 -1.83 12.34
C GLY A 85 -13.03 -2.73 12.14
N ARG A 86 -14.28 -2.23 12.37
CA ARG A 86 -15.58 -2.85 12.02
C ARG A 86 -15.88 -4.17 12.73
N GLN A 87 -14.91 -5.05 12.90
CA GLN A 87 -14.99 -6.36 13.55
C GLN A 87 -16.21 -7.20 13.07
N LEU A 88 -16.38 -7.29 11.75
CA LEU A 88 -17.36 -8.15 11.13
C LEU A 88 -16.85 -9.60 11.07
N PHE A 89 -17.78 -10.52 10.85
CA PHE A 89 -17.47 -11.91 10.54
C PHE A 89 -17.43 -12.08 9.01
N PRO A 90 -16.27 -12.10 8.37
CA PRO A 90 -16.15 -11.99 6.92
C PRO A 90 -16.71 -13.21 6.17
N GLN A 91 -16.71 -14.39 6.79
CA GLN A 91 -17.26 -15.63 6.24
C GLN A 91 -18.77 -15.76 6.42
N MET A 92 -19.41 -14.84 7.15
CA MET A 92 -20.86 -14.80 7.33
C MET A 92 -21.47 -13.80 6.35
N THR A 93 -22.71 -14.06 5.95
CA THR A 93 -23.49 -13.15 5.11
C THR A 93 -23.84 -11.85 5.85
N VAL A 94 -24.31 -10.85 5.10
CA VAL A 94 -24.87 -9.61 5.65
C VAL A 94 -25.96 -9.93 6.67
N ARG A 95 -26.90 -10.81 6.30
CA ARG A 95 -28.00 -11.24 7.16
C ARG A 95 -27.51 -11.85 8.45
N GLU A 96 -26.62 -12.82 8.39
CA GLU A 96 -26.08 -13.49 9.58
C GLU A 96 -25.32 -12.52 10.49
N ASN A 97 -24.52 -11.60 9.93
CA ASN A 97 -23.87 -10.55 10.73
C ASN A 97 -24.88 -9.66 11.46
N LEU A 98 -26.00 -9.30 10.80
CA LEU A 98 -27.08 -8.52 11.44
C LEU A 98 -27.77 -9.32 12.54
N GLU A 99 -28.10 -10.59 12.30
CA GLU A 99 -28.76 -11.48 13.27
C GLU A 99 -27.95 -11.62 14.58
N LEU A 100 -26.62 -11.63 14.50
CA LEU A 100 -25.76 -11.62 15.69
C LEU A 100 -25.99 -10.39 16.57
N GLY A 101 -26.26 -9.23 15.97
CA GLY A 101 -26.58 -8.00 16.74
C GLY A 101 -27.88 -8.09 17.53
N ALA A 102 -28.80 -8.98 17.13
CA ALA A 102 -30.07 -9.25 17.83
C ALA A 102 -29.98 -10.38 18.85
N TYR A 103 -28.78 -10.79 19.29
CA TYR A 103 -28.64 -11.94 20.21
C TYR A 103 -29.48 -11.82 21.48
N LEU A 104 -29.54 -10.62 22.09
CA LEU A 104 -30.32 -10.34 23.27
C LEU A 104 -31.80 -9.99 22.99
N ALA A 105 -32.19 -9.87 21.72
CA ALA A 105 -33.54 -9.49 21.33
C ALA A 105 -34.54 -10.66 21.52
N PRO A 106 -35.76 -10.43 22.00
CA PRO A 106 -36.84 -11.40 21.97
C PRO A 106 -37.06 -11.95 20.57
N ARG A 107 -37.30 -13.25 20.44
CA ARG A 107 -37.46 -13.89 19.09
C ARG A 107 -38.49 -13.21 18.22
N GLY A 108 -39.60 -12.74 18.79
CA GLY A 108 -40.68 -12.08 18.05
C GLY A 108 -40.31 -10.67 17.52
N GLU A 109 -39.27 -10.05 18.03
CA GLU A 109 -38.85 -8.70 17.62
C GLU A 109 -37.71 -8.69 16.57
N ARG A 110 -37.04 -9.82 16.37
CA ARG A 110 -35.82 -9.88 15.54
C ARG A 110 -36.08 -9.44 14.10
N GLU A 111 -37.17 -9.88 13.51
CA GLU A 111 -37.51 -9.52 12.13
C GLU A 111 -37.85 -8.01 12.00
N ALA A 112 -38.60 -7.44 12.94
CA ALA A 112 -38.89 -6.02 12.95
C ALA A 112 -37.62 -5.16 13.07
N ARG A 113 -36.68 -5.59 13.93
CA ARG A 113 -35.37 -4.94 14.08
C ARG A 113 -34.51 -5.08 12.80
N MET A 114 -34.56 -6.23 12.13
CA MET A 114 -33.91 -6.46 10.84
C MET A 114 -34.44 -5.49 9.78
N GLN A 115 -35.76 -5.38 9.65
CA GLN A 115 -36.38 -4.47 8.68
C GLN A 115 -36.02 -3.02 8.98
N ARG A 116 -35.96 -2.62 10.26
CA ARG A 116 -35.53 -1.28 10.65
C ARG A 116 -34.06 -1.04 10.24
N ALA A 117 -33.15 -1.94 10.56
CA ALA A 117 -31.72 -1.81 10.19
C ALA A 117 -31.53 -1.72 8.67
N LEU A 118 -32.25 -2.55 7.90
CA LEU A 118 -32.21 -2.52 6.44
C LEU A 118 -32.87 -1.27 5.85
N GLY A 119 -33.87 -0.69 6.53
CA GLY A 119 -34.48 0.58 6.16
C GLY A 119 -33.52 1.76 6.31
N VAL A 120 -32.64 1.75 7.32
CA VAL A 120 -31.56 2.72 7.49
C VAL A 120 -30.48 2.53 6.41
N PHE A 121 -30.19 1.29 6.01
CA PHE A 121 -29.14 0.91 5.06
C PHE A 121 -29.70 0.12 3.87
N PRO A 122 -30.36 0.76 2.88
CA PRO A 122 -30.99 0.05 1.75
C PRO A 122 -30.01 -0.83 0.95
N LYS A 123 -28.77 -0.41 0.81
CA LYS A 123 -27.71 -1.21 0.15
C LYS A 123 -27.47 -2.57 0.80
N LEU A 124 -27.67 -2.69 2.10
CA LEU A 124 -27.58 -3.98 2.80
C LEU A 124 -28.77 -4.88 2.49
N ALA A 125 -29.94 -4.29 2.24
CA ALA A 125 -31.15 -5.03 1.86
C ALA A 125 -30.99 -5.75 0.51
N GLU A 126 -30.30 -5.12 -0.44
CA GLU A 126 -30.01 -5.66 -1.78
C GLU A 126 -28.97 -6.79 -1.75
N ARG A 127 -28.18 -6.91 -0.67
CA ARG A 127 -27.00 -7.79 -0.56
C ARG A 127 -27.08 -8.74 0.62
N ARG A 128 -28.30 -9.11 1.07
CA ARG A 128 -28.52 -9.89 2.30
C ARG A 128 -27.73 -11.19 2.39
N ASP A 129 -27.61 -11.88 1.26
CA ASP A 129 -26.99 -13.20 1.16
C ASP A 129 -25.51 -13.12 0.73
N GLN A 130 -24.96 -11.89 0.53
CA GLN A 130 -23.57 -11.68 0.19
C GLN A 130 -22.68 -11.84 1.44
N LEU A 131 -21.51 -12.49 1.28
CA LEU A 131 -20.52 -12.59 2.34
C LEU A 131 -19.95 -11.21 2.70
N ALA A 132 -19.90 -10.89 3.99
CA ALA A 132 -19.42 -9.60 4.48
C ALA A 132 -17.99 -9.29 4.06
N GLY A 133 -17.13 -10.32 3.93
CA GLY A 133 -15.75 -10.17 3.47
C GLY A 133 -15.59 -9.67 2.02
N THR A 134 -16.63 -9.84 1.17
CA THR A 134 -16.62 -9.43 -0.24
C THR A 134 -17.19 -8.03 -0.49
N MET A 135 -17.63 -7.34 0.57
CA MET A 135 -18.20 -6.01 0.49
C MET A 135 -17.12 -4.93 0.48
N SER A 136 -17.41 -3.79 -0.14
CA SER A 136 -16.53 -2.62 -0.06
C SER A 136 -16.39 -2.12 1.39
N GLY A 137 -15.28 -1.42 1.70
CA GLY A 137 -15.03 -0.90 3.04
C GLY A 137 -16.16 -0.01 3.60
N GLY A 138 -16.83 0.77 2.76
CA GLY A 138 -17.97 1.58 3.17
C GLY A 138 -19.22 0.75 3.50
N GLU A 139 -19.50 -0.26 2.70
CA GLU A 139 -20.62 -1.18 2.93
C GLU A 139 -20.39 -2.03 4.19
N GLN A 140 -19.16 -2.45 4.44
CA GLN A 140 -18.78 -3.13 5.69
C GLN A 140 -18.98 -2.22 6.91
N GLN A 141 -18.70 -0.92 6.79
CA GLN A 141 -18.96 0.05 7.87
C GLN A 141 -20.46 0.21 8.13
N MET A 142 -21.27 0.30 7.06
CA MET A 142 -22.73 0.30 7.19
C MET A 142 -23.24 -0.97 7.86
N LEU A 143 -22.68 -2.13 7.53
CA LEU A 143 -23.05 -3.41 8.14
C LEU A 143 -22.68 -3.45 9.65
N ALA A 144 -21.53 -2.90 10.04
CA ALA A 144 -21.11 -2.83 11.44
C ALA A 144 -22.07 -1.95 12.27
N VAL A 145 -22.49 -0.79 11.72
CA VAL A 145 -23.49 0.08 12.36
C VAL A 145 -24.86 -0.60 12.36
N GLY A 146 -25.27 -1.22 11.25
CA GLY A 146 -26.51 -1.99 11.14
C GLY A 146 -26.60 -3.10 12.18
N ARG A 147 -25.51 -3.85 12.38
CA ARG A 147 -25.42 -4.88 13.44
C ARG A 147 -25.64 -4.31 14.83
N ALA A 148 -25.06 -3.13 15.11
CA ALA A 148 -25.28 -2.46 16.40
C ALA A 148 -26.74 -2.03 16.58
N LEU A 149 -27.43 -1.57 15.52
CA LEU A 149 -28.84 -1.18 15.56
C LEU A 149 -29.79 -2.36 15.83
N MET A 150 -29.41 -3.58 15.47
CA MET A 150 -30.20 -4.78 15.79
C MET A 150 -30.39 -4.98 17.31
N GLY A 151 -29.49 -4.44 18.14
CA GLY A 151 -29.61 -4.39 19.60
C GLY A 151 -30.68 -3.38 20.09
N SER A 152 -31.25 -2.54 19.22
CA SER A 152 -32.10 -1.40 19.57
C SER A 152 -31.46 -0.48 20.63
N PRO A 153 -30.29 0.07 20.36
CA PRO A 153 -29.53 0.84 21.35
C PRO A 153 -30.24 2.17 21.66
N ARG A 154 -30.12 2.61 22.90
CA ARG A 154 -30.50 3.95 23.36
C ARG A 154 -29.31 4.92 23.24
N LEU A 155 -28.07 4.39 23.32
CA LEU A 155 -26.82 5.09 23.07
C LEU A 155 -25.97 4.27 22.10
N LEU A 156 -25.63 4.85 20.96
CA LEU A 156 -24.74 4.31 19.97
C LEU A 156 -23.38 4.99 20.08
N MET A 157 -22.35 4.25 20.39
CA MET A 157 -20.96 4.72 20.44
C MET A 157 -20.22 4.28 19.16
N LEU A 158 -19.60 5.22 18.45
CA LEU A 158 -18.90 5.00 17.19
C LEU A 158 -17.43 5.42 17.34
N ASP A 159 -16.51 4.49 17.10
CA ASP A 159 -15.06 4.72 17.18
C ASP A 159 -14.45 4.86 15.79
N GLU A 160 -14.13 6.09 15.42
CA GLU A 160 -13.53 6.52 14.15
C GLU A 160 -14.18 5.84 12.90
N PRO A 161 -15.52 5.92 12.76
CA PRO A 161 -16.23 5.21 11.70
C PRO A 161 -15.88 5.70 10.30
N SER A 162 -15.23 6.86 10.16
CA SER A 162 -14.77 7.43 8.89
C SER A 162 -13.46 6.86 8.39
N LEU A 163 -12.73 6.11 9.21
CA LEU A 163 -11.37 5.66 8.88
C LEU A 163 -11.36 4.76 7.63
N GLY A 164 -10.57 5.15 6.64
CA GLY A 164 -10.42 4.41 5.38
C GLY A 164 -11.64 4.50 4.42
N LEU A 165 -12.56 5.45 4.62
CA LEU A 165 -13.67 5.70 3.71
C LEU A 165 -13.36 6.79 2.70
N ALA A 166 -13.80 6.58 1.45
CA ALA A 166 -13.78 7.62 0.43
C ALA A 166 -14.69 8.80 0.84
N PRO A 167 -14.39 10.06 0.46
CA PRO A 167 -15.13 11.25 0.90
C PRO A 167 -16.65 11.17 0.71
N ARG A 168 -17.11 10.61 -0.42
CA ARG A 168 -18.54 10.42 -0.71
C ARG A 168 -19.22 9.41 0.22
N MET A 169 -18.49 8.33 0.55
CA MET A 169 -18.99 7.30 1.47
C MET A 169 -19.04 7.82 2.91
N LEU A 170 -18.10 8.70 3.28
CA LEU A 170 -18.13 9.38 4.57
C LEU A 170 -19.38 10.26 4.72
N ASP A 171 -19.69 11.08 3.71
CA ASP A 171 -20.88 11.95 3.75
C ASP A 171 -22.18 11.12 3.84
N GLU A 172 -22.23 9.99 3.13
CA GLU A 172 -23.35 9.04 3.20
C GLU A 172 -23.46 8.42 4.61
N LEU A 173 -22.36 7.98 5.20
CA LEU A 173 -22.35 7.41 6.56
C LEU A 173 -22.77 8.43 7.60
N LEU A 174 -22.23 9.65 7.57
CA LEU A 174 -22.58 10.72 8.51
C LEU A 174 -24.06 11.11 8.39
N GLY A 175 -24.61 11.15 7.17
CA GLY A 175 -26.03 11.34 6.92
C GLY A 175 -26.90 10.24 7.54
N MET A 176 -26.44 8.99 7.52
CA MET A 176 -27.12 7.86 8.18
C MET A 176 -27.04 7.96 9.72
N VAL A 177 -25.89 8.33 10.29
CA VAL A 177 -25.73 8.57 11.72
C VAL A 177 -26.70 9.65 12.19
N LYS A 178 -26.87 10.72 11.42
CA LYS A 178 -27.85 11.76 11.74
C LYS A 178 -29.28 11.23 11.72
N ARG A 179 -29.68 10.45 10.72
CA ARG A 179 -31.01 9.81 10.69
C ARG A 179 -31.25 8.89 11.89
N ILE A 180 -30.25 8.11 12.31
CA ILE A 180 -30.33 7.27 13.50
C ILE A 180 -30.59 8.13 14.75
N CYS A 181 -29.93 9.28 14.85
CA CYS A 181 -30.15 10.23 15.95
C CYS A 181 -31.55 10.85 15.90
N ASP A 182 -32.02 11.26 14.73
CA ASP A 182 -33.36 11.82 14.49
C ASP A 182 -34.48 10.81 14.83
N GLU A 183 -34.20 9.49 14.72
CA GLU A 183 -35.07 8.40 15.19
C GLU A 183 -35.06 8.21 16.70
N GLY A 184 -34.31 9.01 17.45
CA GLY A 184 -34.31 9.05 18.91
C GLY A 184 -33.16 8.29 19.61
N VAL A 185 -32.16 7.82 18.86
CA VAL A 185 -30.94 7.20 19.43
C VAL A 185 -29.96 8.31 19.80
N THR A 186 -29.41 8.27 21.01
CA THR A 186 -28.29 9.15 21.40
C THR A 186 -27.00 8.66 20.74
N VAL A 187 -26.16 9.56 20.24
CA VAL A 187 -24.90 9.17 19.58
C VAL A 187 -23.71 9.81 20.26
N LEU A 188 -22.73 8.99 20.63
CA LEU A 188 -21.40 9.42 21.05
C LEU A 188 -20.39 9.03 19.94
N LEU A 189 -19.94 10.01 19.18
CA LEU A 189 -19.08 9.84 18.04
C LEU A 189 -17.65 10.24 18.37
N VAL A 190 -16.71 9.35 18.20
CA VAL A 190 -15.28 9.65 18.25
C VAL A 190 -14.77 9.75 16.82
N GLU A 191 -14.13 10.87 16.48
CA GLU A 191 -13.68 11.13 15.11
C GLU A 191 -12.34 11.86 15.04
N GLN A 192 -11.63 11.60 13.97
CA GLN A 192 -10.40 12.31 13.59
C GLN A 192 -10.69 13.44 12.60
N ASN A 193 -11.73 13.32 11.78
CA ASN A 193 -12.16 14.38 10.86
C ASN A 193 -12.96 15.44 11.62
N VAL A 194 -12.22 16.34 12.26
CA VAL A 194 -12.77 17.36 13.18
C VAL A 194 -13.83 18.24 12.54
N ALA A 195 -13.59 18.72 11.30
CA ALA A 195 -14.50 19.66 10.64
C ALA A 195 -15.88 19.06 10.34
N LYS A 196 -15.91 17.84 9.76
CA LYS A 196 -17.17 17.16 9.41
C LYS A 196 -17.93 16.68 10.67
N ALA A 197 -17.20 16.16 11.66
CA ALA A 197 -17.80 15.70 12.91
C ALA A 197 -18.46 16.84 13.68
N LEU A 198 -17.76 17.98 13.83
CA LEU A 198 -18.30 19.16 14.52
C LEU A 198 -19.48 19.82 13.77
N ALA A 199 -19.50 19.72 12.44
CA ALA A 199 -20.59 20.31 11.63
C ALA A 199 -21.94 19.59 11.86
N MET A 200 -21.93 18.32 12.28
CA MET A 200 -23.16 17.53 12.51
C MET A 200 -23.57 17.38 13.97
N ALA A 201 -22.68 17.74 14.91
CA ALA A 201 -22.90 17.53 16.34
C ALA A 201 -23.51 18.76 17.04
N GLU A 202 -24.23 18.51 18.11
CA GLU A 202 -24.73 19.53 19.02
C GLU A 202 -23.70 19.89 20.10
N GLN A 203 -23.02 18.87 20.66
CA GLN A 203 -22.00 19.01 21.71
C GLN A 203 -20.68 18.45 21.26
N ALA A 204 -19.57 19.05 21.72
CA ALA A 204 -18.23 18.62 21.39
C ALA A 204 -17.29 18.68 22.59
N TYR A 205 -16.37 17.71 22.62
CA TYR A 205 -15.28 17.60 23.59
C TYR A 205 -13.97 17.41 22.83
N VAL A 206 -12.95 18.17 23.20
CA VAL A 206 -11.59 18.01 22.69
C VAL A 206 -10.76 17.35 23.76
N ILE A 207 -10.20 16.17 23.45
CA ILE A 207 -9.33 15.42 24.37
C ILE A 207 -7.89 15.52 23.88
N GLU A 208 -7.00 15.91 24.79
CA GLU A 208 -5.55 15.89 24.58
C GLU A 208 -4.88 15.26 25.81
N ARG A 209 -3.94 14.35 25.55
CA ARG A 209 -3.16 13.66 26.60
C ARG A 209 -4.04 13.11 27.76
N GLY A 210 -5.16 12.53 27.41
CA GLY A 210 -6.07 11.90 28.37
C GLY A 210 -6.95 12.86 29.19
N ARG A 211 -7.02 14.14 28.87
CA ARG A 211 -7.84 15.15 29.54
C ARG A 211 -8.71 15.92 28.57
N VAL A 212 -9.86 16.38 29.01
CA VAL A 212 -10.69 17.33 28.24
C VAL A 212 -10.06 18.72 28.35
N VAL A 213 -9.66 19.28 27.20
CA VAL A 213 -9.04 20.62 27.13
C VAL A 213 -10.03 21.71 26.67
N LEU A 214 -11.08 21.30 25.97
CA LEU A 214 -12.13 22.22 25.49
C LEU A 214 -13.44 21.44 25.37
N ASN A 215 -14.56 22.04 25.77
CA ASN A 215 -15.89 21.48 25.58
C ASN A 215 -16.95 22.58 25.39
N GLY A 216 -18.08 22.22 24.84
CA GLY A 216 -19.21 23.12 24.65
C GLY A 216 -20.03 22.81 23.40
N PRO A 217 -20.96 23.71 23.01
CA PRO A 217 -21.69 23.58 21.75
C PRO A 217 -20.73 23.42 20.57
N ALA A 218 -20.95 22.45 19.71
CA ALA A 218 -20.02 22.08 18.64
C ALA A 218 -19.67 23.25 17.72
N ARG A 219 -20.61 24.16 17.46
CA ARG A 219 -20.37 25.41 16.69
C ARG A 219 -19.39 26.36 17.35
N GLN A 220 -19.43 26.48 18.68
CA GLN A 220 -18.48 27.31 19.42
C GLN A 220 -17.10 26.68 19.49
N VAL A 221 -17.05 25.38 19.71
CA VAL A 221 -15.79 24.60 19.68
C VAL A 221 -15.12 24.72 18.30
N LEU A 222 -15.88 24.63 17.19
CA LEU A 222 -15.37 24.81 15.82
C LEU A 222 -14.76 26.22 15.58
N GLN A 223 -15.26 27.24 16.27
CA GLN A 223 -14.80 28.63 16.14
C GLN A 223 -13.66 28.99 17.11
N SER A 224 -13.33 28.12 18.04
CA SER A 224 -12.28 28.41 19.04
C SER A 224 -10.89 28.56 18.37
N SER A 225 -10.08 29.49 18.89
CA SER A 225 -8.71 29.68 18.43
C SER A 225 -7.86 28.44 18.67
N HIS A 226 -8.06 27.76 19.81
CA HIS A 226 -7.36 26.52 20.17
C HIS A 226 -7.57 25.42 19.13
N LEU A 227 -8.80 25.22 18.66
CA LEU A 227 -9.09 24.21 17.64
C LEU A 227 -8.63 24.63 16.25
N ARG A 228 -8.74 25.93 15.93
CA ARG A 228 -8.27 26.47 14.66
C ARG A 228 -6.76 26.36 14.51
N GLU A 229 -6.02 26.68 15.55
CA GLU A 229 -4.55 26.57 15.55
C GLU A 229 -4.07 25.11 15.56
N ALA A 230 -4.70 24.26 16.38
CA ALA A 230 -4.29 22.86 16.55
C ALA A 230 -4.75 21.93 15.40
N TYR A 231 -5.94 22.20 14.79
CA TYR A 231 -6.60 21.24 13.91
C TYR A 231 -7.10 21.78 12.58
N LEU A 232 -7.30 23.11 12.43
CA LEU A 232 -7.87 23.73 11.22
C LEU A 232 -6.94 24.69 10.49
N GLY A 233 -5.73 24.97 11.01
CA GLY A 233 -4.66 25.68 10.30
C GLY A 233 -4.92 27.14 9.96
N ALA A 234 -5.64 27.91 10.79
CA ALA A 234 -5.91 29.33 10.53
C ALA A 234 -5.06 30.23 11.41
N HIS A 235 -4.12 30.97 10.81
CA HIS A 235 -3.47 32.15 11.43
C HIS A 235 -4.21 33.43 11.10
N ALA A 236 -4.59 34.18 12.11
CA ALA A 236 -4.89 35.63 12.00
C ALA A 236 -3.97 36.42 12.94
N GLY A 237 -3.09 37.16 12.34
CA GLY A 237 -2.42 38.39 12.63
C GLY A 237 -1.96 38.83 14.04
N GLY A 238 -0.67 39.18 14.15
CA GLY A 238 -0.17 40.18 15.09
C GLY A 238 1.13 39.88 15.83
N ALA A 239 2.26 40.45 15.32
CA ALA A 239 3.50 40.85 16.01
C ALA A 239 4.42 39.84 16.71
N THR A 240 5.61 39.76 16.12
CA THR A 240 6.95 39.30 16.54
C THR A 240 7.31 39.36 18.03
N PRO A 241 8.25 38.46 18.56
CA PRO A 241 9.64 38.51 18.14
C PRO A 241 10.36 37.16 17.93
N ALA A 242 11.46 37.30 17.25
CA ALA A 242 12.41 36.33 16.76
C ALA A 242 12.95 35.25 17.71
N GLN A 243 13.38 34.16 17.08
CA GLN A 243 14.26 33.09 17.56
C GLN A 243 13.62 31.94 18.36
N LYS A 244 13.20 30.93 17.63
CA LYS A 244 13.64 29.53 17.71
C LYS A 244 12.66 28.66 16.89
N GLY A 245 13.17 27.91 15.92
CA GLY A 245 12.38 26.90 15.24
C GLY A 245 12.04 27.20 13.79
N ARG A 246 13.04 27.36 12.93
CA ARG A 246 12.87 27.04 11.50
C ARG A 246 12.70 25.54 11.39
N LEU A 247 11.47 25.06 11.43
CA LEU A 247 11.08 23.74 10.91
C LEU A 247 9.57 23.58 11.08
N PHE A 248 8.82 24.14 10.15
CA PHE A 248 7.48 23.69 9.72
C PHE A 248 6.94 24.74 8.76
N MET A 249 7.20 24.55 7.49
CA MET A 249 6.44 25.28 6.47
C MET A 249 5.00 24.77 6.52
N THR A 250 4.09 25.67 6.88
CA THR A 250 2.64 25.41 6.88
C THR A 250 2.18 25.15 5.45
N ALA A 251 1.32 24.15 5.28
CA ALA A 251 0.72 23.73 4.01
C ALA A 251 -0.15 24.80 3.29
N GLN A 252 -0.09 26.06 3.71
CA GLN A 252 -0.89 27.17 3.15
C GLN A 252 -0.08 28.22 2.38
N GLN A 253 1.23 28.03 2.20
CA GLN A 253 2.02 28.86 1.26
C GLN A 253 2.56 28.07 0.07
N THR A 254 2.06 26.87 -0.16
CA THR A 254 2.23 26.24 -1.45
C THR A 254 1.25 26.89 -2.40
N THR A 255 1.65 27.96 -3.09
CA THR A 255 1.16 28.27 -4.44
C THR A 255 0.86 26.93 -5.09
N ALA A 256 -0.32 26.74 -5.67
CA ALA A 256 -0.76 25.48 -6.27
C ALA A 256 0.40 24.84 -7.05
N VAL A 257 1.14 23.97 -6.39
CA VAL A 257 2.21 23.20 -7.00
C VAL A 257 1.50 22.24 -7.93
N THR A 258 1.39 22.64 -9.19
CA THR A 258 0.86 21.75 -10.22
C THR A 258 1.83 20.57 -10.27
N ILE A 259 1.47 19.46 -9.62
CA ILE A 259 2.33 18.28 -9.46
C ILE A 259 2.83 17.77 -10.83
N ALA A 260 2.04 17.98 -11.88
CA ALA A 260 2.31 17.61 -13.25
C ALA A 260 2.97 18.72 -14.09
N ALA A 261 3.41 19.83 -13.49
CA ALA A 261 3.99 20.94 -14.23
C ALA A 261 5.40 20.58 -14.74
N GLU A 262 5.53 20.34 -16.03
CA GLU A 262 6.78 20.05 -16.73
C GLU A 262 7.89 21.05 -16.43
N ASN A 263 7.56 22.32 -16.28
CA ASN A 263 8.50 23.41 -15.97
C ASN A 263 9.32 23.18 -14.70
N ALA A 264 8.84 22.34 -13.77
CA ALA A 264 9.56 22.04 -12.54
C ALA A 264 10.82 21.22 -12.81
N TRP A 265 10.76 20.23 -13.72
CA TRP A 265 11.85 19.26 -13.94
C TRP A 265 12.52 19.36 -15.31
N LYS A 266 12.01 20.17 -16.24
CA LYS A 266 12.57 20.26 -17.60
C LYS A 266 14.05 20.62 -17.55
N GLY A 267 14.90 19.72 -18.08
CA GLY A 267 16.36 19.87 -18.10
C GLY A 267 17.04 19.77 -16.72
N LYS A 268 16.32 19.31 -15.67
CA LYS A 268 16.83 19.27 -14.28
C LYS A 268 16.79 17.88 -13.69
N VAL A 269 17.52 17.71 -12.58
CA VAL A 269 17.43 16.60 -11.62
C VAL A 269 16.92 17.14 -10.28
N PHE A 270 16.51 16.25 -9.37
CA PHE A 270 16.13 16.64 -8.02
C PHE A 270 17.18 16.18 -7.00
N SER A 271 17.87 17.16 -6.38
CA SER A 271 18.89 16.87 -5.37
C SER A 271 19.00 18.03 -4.38
N GLY A 272 18.28 17.94 -3.24
CA GLY A 272 18.09 19.05 -2.31
C GLY A 272 17.24 20.21 -2.88
N GLY A 273 16.61 19.98 -4.04
CA GLY A 273 15.84 20.90 -4.88
C GLY A 273 16.06 20.62 -6.35
N TRP A 274 15.38 21.34 -7.24
CA TRP A 274 15.49 21.21 -8.68
C TRP A 274 16.72 21.95 -9.22
N GLN A 275 17.68 21.22 -9.79
CA GLN A 275 18.94 21.77 -10.29
C GLN A 275 19.37 21.16 -11.63
N VAL A 276 20.23 21.87 -12.35
CA VAL A 276 20.81 21.40 -13.61
C VAL A 276 21.78 20.27 -13.31
N ALA A 277 21.69 19.17 -14.07
CA ALA A 277 22.59 18.03 -13.97
C ALA A 277 23.93 18.33 -14.67
N LYS A 278 25.03 17.79 -14.15
CA LYS A 278 26.35 17.93 -14.78
C LYS A 278 26.52 17.04 -16.02
N GLY A 279 25.85 15.89 -16.04
CA GLY A 279 25.84 14.96 -17.17
C GLY A 279 25.00 15.40 -18.37
N GLY A 280 24.45 16.64 -18.34
CA GLY A 280 23.67 17.21 -19.43
C GLY A 280 22.18 16.89 -19.37
N THR A 281 21.54 16.75 -20.53
CA THR A 281 20.11 16.50 -20.65
C THR A 281 19.80 15.30 -21.55
N ARG A 282 18.60 14.71 -21.40
CA ARG A 282 18.11 13.63 -22.23
C ARG A 282 16.62 13.79 -22.53
N ASP A 283 16.25 13.50 -23.79
CA ASP A 283 14.85 13.45 -24.18
C ASP A 283 14.20 12.15 -23.71
N VAL A 284 12.99 12.28 -23.18
CA VAL A 284 12.08 11.18 -22.84
C VAL A 284 11.14 11.01 -24.03
N ILE A 285 11.13 9.80 -24.60
CA ILE A 285 10.35 9.50 -25.79
C ILE A 285 9.05 8.80 -25.42
N GLU A 286 7.95 9.27 -25.96
CA GLU A 286 6.65 8.60 -25.87
C GLU A 286 6.62 7.36 -26.77
N PRO A 287 6.53 6.13 -26.20
CA PRO A 287 6.66 4.90 -27.01
C PRO A 287 5.58 4.75 -28.10
N ALA A 288 4.36 5.23 -27.83
CA ALA A 288 3.25 5.11 -28.76
C ALA A 288 3.43 5.93 -30.04
N THR A 289 4.08 7.10 -29.93
CA THR A 289 4.19 8.07 -31.05
C THR A 289 5.60 8.25 -31.58
N GLY A 290 6.62 7.87 -30.81
CA GLY A 290 8.04 8.16 -31.09
C GLY A 290 8.42 9.63 -30.91
N LYS A 291 7.53 10.47 -30.38
CA LYS A 291 7.78 11.91 -30.18
C LYS A 291 8.44 12.16 -28.81
N VAL A 292 9.17 13.29 -28.73
CA VAL A 292 9.69 13.77 -27.46
C VAL A 292 8.52 14.19 -26.55
N LEU A 293 8.42 13.56 -25.39
CA LEU A 293 7.43 13.85 -24.36
C LEU A 293 7.89 15.03 -23.47
N THR A 294 9.16 14.99 -23.05
CA THR A 294 9.83 16.02 -22.27
C THR A 294 11.34 15.84 -22.35
N THR A 295 12.11 16.80 -21.81
CA THR A 295 13.56 16.71 -21.64
C THR A 295 13.89 16.79 -20.16
N VAL A 296 14.74 15.89 -19.67
CA VAL A 296 15.15 15.82 -18.25
C VAL A 296 16.67 16.03 -18.10
N GLY A 297 17.11 16.39 -16.89
CA GLY A 297 18.52 16.37 -16.54
C GLY A 297 19.02 14.92 -16.48
N PHE A 298 20.26 14.69 -16.89
CA PHE A 298 20.90 13.40 -16.91
C PHE A 298 22.14 13.43 -16.01
N ALA A 299 22.10 12.70 -14.90
CA ALA A 299 23.13 12.75 -13.88
C ALA A 299 24.38 11.95 -14.25
N ASP A 300 25.56 12.47 -13.91
CA ASP A 300 26.85 11.79 -13.98
C ASP A 300 27.33 11.31 -12.60
N ALA A 301 28.57 10.82 -12.52
CA ALA A 301 29.15 10.31 -11.27
C ALA A 301 29.36 11.41 -10.22
N ASP A 302 29.61 12.64 -10.64
CA ASP A 302 29.80 13.78 -9.71
C ASP A 302 28.48 14.21 -9.10
N ASP A 303 27.37 14.19 -9.86
CA ASP A 303 26.01 14.41 -9.36
C ASP A 303 25.65 13.35 -8.31
N VAL A 304 25.96 12.08 -8.59
CA VAL A 304 25.75 10.97 -7.64
C VAL A 304 26.55 11.19 -6.36
N ARG A 305 27.84 11.50 -6.48
CA ARG A 305 28.70 11.74 -5.31
C ARG A 305 28.20 12.87 -4.43
N ALA A 306 27.79 13.98 -5.04
CA ALA A 306 27.24 15.14 -4.34
C ALA A 306 25.91 14.80 -3.62
N ALA A 307 25.03 14.08 -4.28
CA ALA A 307 23.75 13.63 -3.72
C ALA A 307 23.95 12.65 -2.56
N CYS A 308 24.81 11.65 -2.68
CA CYS A 308 25.09 10.69 -1.61
C CYS A 308 25.66 11.37 -0.36
N LYS A 309 26.59 12.32 -0.53
CA LYS A 309 27.13 13.11 0.58
C LYS A 309 26.06 13.96 1.27
N ALA A 310 25.18 14.61 0.50
CA ALA A 310 24.07 15.41 1.04
C ALA A 310 23.06 14.52 1.77
N ALA A 311 22.76 13.34 1.20
CA ALA A 311 21.87 12.35 1.81
C ALA A 311 22.40 11.84 3.15
N ALA A 312 23.71 11.53 3.24
CA ALA A 312 24.33 11.08 4.47
C ALA A 312 24.26 12.15 5.57
N ALA A 313 24.45 13.42 5.24
CA ALA A 313 24.34 14.53 6.19
C ALA A 313 22.91 14.73 6.70
N ALA A 314 21.90 14.72 5.81
CA ALA A 314 20.50 14.90 6.16
C ALA A 314 19.91 13.71 6.94
N GLN A 315 20.41 12.49 6.69
CA GLN A 315 19.91 11.26 7.30
C GLN A 315 20.09 11.25 8.82
N VAL A 316 21.14 11.84 9.35
CA VAL A 316 21.43 11.81 10.81
C VAL A 316 20.28 12.42 11.61
N GLU A 317 19.77 13.59 11.19
CA GLU A 317 18.66 14.26 11.85
C GLU A 317 17.35 13.52 11.60
N TRP A 318 17.15 12.98 10.39
CA TRP A 318 15.97 12.20 10.05
C TRP A 318 15.84 10.91 10.86
N ALA A 319 16.94 10.21 11.08
CA ALA A 319 16.96 9.00 11.94
C ALA A 319 16.59 9.32 13.40
N ALA A 320 16.94 10.52 13.88
CA ALA A 320 16.59 10.99 15.21
C ALA A 320 15.15 11.58 15.29
N THR A 321 14.51 11.85 14.15
CA THR A 321 13.13 12.36 14.09
C THR A 321 12.16 11.32 14.63
N PRO A 322 11.20 11.70 15.50
CA PRO A 322 10.19 10.78 16.03
C PRO A 322 9.43 10.01 14.94
N ALA A 323 9.17 8.73 15.20
CA ALA A 323 8.57 7.83 14.21
C ALA A 323 7.19 8.29 13.69
N ASP A 324 6.38 8.88 14.57
CA ASP A 324 5.07 9.44 14.21
C ASP A 324 5.18 10.63 13.25
N GLN A 325 6.22 11.45 13.38
CA GLN A 325 6.49 12.57 12.47
C GLN A 325 6.95 12.07 11.10
N ARG A 326 7.83 11.04 11.05
CA ARG A 326 8.19 10.38 9.80
C ARG A 326 6.97 9.78 9.12
N ALA A 327 6.14 9.03 9.87
CA ALA A 327 4.89 8.48 9.39
C ALA A 327 3.91 9.55 8.86
N ALA A 328 3.86 10.72 9.49
CA ALA A 328 3.00 11.82 9.05
C ALA A 328 3.38 12.35 7.65
N VAL A 329 4.68 12.38 7.29
CA VAL A 329 5.13 12.74 5.94
C VAL A 329 4.59 11.75 4.91
N LEU A 330 4.69 10.42 5.18
CA LEU A 330 4.21 9.38 4.27
C LEU A 330 2.67 9.47 4.08
N ARG A 331 1.92 9.70 5.16
CA ARG A 331 0.46 9.88 5.09
C ARG A 331 0.06 11.10 4.27
N ARG A 332 0.75 12.25 4.43
CA ARG A 332 0.53 13.43 3.58
C ARG A 332 0.85 13.16 2.11
N ALA A 333 1.93 12.40 1.85
CA ALA A 333 2.27 11.98 0.49
C ALA A 333 1.15 11.14 -0.13
N ALA A 334 0.58 10.18 0.60
CA ALA A 334 -0.54 9.37 0.13
C ALA A 334 -1.78 10.24 -0.19
N GLN A 335 -2.16 11.12 0.73
CA GLN A 335 -3.30 12.03 0.53
C GLN A 335 -3.09 12.96 -0.67
N PHE A 336 -1.88 13.46 -0.85
CA PHE A 336 -1.54 14.33 -1.97
C PHE A 336 -1.58 13.58 -3.31
N LEU A 337 -1.12 12.34 -3.34
CA LEU A 337 -1.20 11.47 -4.52
C LEU A 337 -2.65 11.22 -4.94
N GLU A 338 -3.52 10.84 -3.99
CA GLU A 338 -4.95 10.63 -4.25
C GLU A 338 -5.63 11.89 -4.80
N ALA A 339 -5.34 13.05 -4.21
CA ALA A 339 -5.93 14.31 -4.63
C ALA A 339 -5.52 14.74 -6.05
N HIS A 340 -4.40 14.24 -6.58
CA HIS A 340 -3.84 14.64 -7.87
C HIS A 340 -3.74 13.48 -8.88
N ALA A 341 -4.33 12.33 -8.60
CA ALA A 341 -4.24 11.13 -9.43
C ALA A 341 -4.63 11.39 -10.90
N GLU A 342 -5.69 12.16 -11.14
CA GLU A 342 -6.15 12.50 -12.50
C GLU A 342 -5.11 13.29 -13.30
N ALA A 343 -4.35 14.18 -12.65
CA ALA A 343 -3.30 14.96 -13.30
C ALA A 343 -2.05 14.13 -13.59
N LEU A 344 -1.79 13.07 -12.84
CA LEU A 344 -0.63 12.18 -12.97
C LEU A 344 -0.85 11.04 -13.97
N ARG A 345 -2.09 10.55 -14.09
CA ARG A 345 -2.45 9.45 -15.00
C ARG A 345 -1.92 9.61 -16.43
N PRO A 346 -2.07 10.77 -17.10
CA PRO A 346 -1.59 10.94 -18.49
C PRO A 346 -0.08 10.72 -18.65
N TRP A 347 0.71 11.08 -17.65
CA TRP A 347 2.15 10.86 -17.67
C TRP A 347 2.50 9.38 -17.65
N ILE A 348 1.85 8.59 -16.79
CA ILE A 348 2.08 7.14 -16.73
C ILE A 348 1.71 6.50 -18.07
N VAL A 349 0.55 6.86 -18.64
CA VAL A 349 0.10 6.33 -19.94
C VAL A 349 1.10 6.66 -21.04
N ARG A 350 1.52 7.91 -21.15
CA ARG A 350 2.37 8.40 -22.23
C ARG A 350 3.82 7.93 -22.11
N GLU A 351 4.39 7.97 -20.91
CA GLU A 351 5.79 7.63 -20.68
C GLU A 351 6.05 6.12 -20.74
N THR A 352 5.09 5.29 -20.30
CA THR A 352 5.24 3.82 -20.26
C THR A 352 4.54 3.08 -21.40
N GLY A 353 3.68 3.76 -22.17
CA GLY A 353 2.81 3.11 -23.17
C GLY A 353 1.68 2.27 -22.53
N ALA A 354 1.37 2.50 -21.27
CA ALA A 354 0.33 1.76 -20.54
C ALA A 354 -1.08 2.19 -20.92
N ILE A 355 -2.03 1.28 -20.79
CA ILE A 355 -3.46 1.62 -20.88
C ILE A 355 -3.90 2.38 -19.61
N PRO A 356 -4.94 3.25 -19.68
CA PRO A 356 -5.42 4.03 -18.53
C PRO A 356 -5.73 3.19 -17.28
N PRO A 357 -6.40 2.01 -17.35
CA PRO A 357 -6.64 1.19 -16.16
C PRO A 357 -5.36 0.73 -15.43
N LYS A 358 -4.25 0.49 -16.17
CA LYS A 358 -2.95 0.17 -15.55
C LYS A 358 -2.39 1.39 -14.80
N ALA A 359 -2.54 2.59 -15.36
CA ALA A 359 -2.09 3.81 -14.69
C ALA A 359 -2.90 4.07 -13.41
N ASP A 360 -4.21 3.85 -13.42
CA ASP A 360 -5.07 3.96 -12.25
C ASP A 360 -4.71 2.94 -11.17
N PHE A 361 -4.45 1.69 -11.56
CA PHE A 361 -3.96 0.65 -10.66
C PHE A 361 -2.64 1.07 -10.00
N GLU A 362 -1.68 1.59 -10.77
CA GLU A 362 -0.38 2.01 -10.26
C GLU A 362 -0.50 3.15 -9.25
N LEU A 363 -1.33 4.16 -9.51
CA LEU A 363 -1.58 5.27 -8.58
C LEU A 363 -2.21 4.78 -7.28
N HIS A 364 -3.22 3.92 -7.37
CA HIS A 364 -3.89 3.34 -6.19
C HIS A 364 -2.93 2.47 -5.36
N PHE A 365 -2.15 1.63 -6.02
CA PHE A 365 -1.19 0.74 -5.36
C PHE A 365 -0.10 1.52 -4.62
N VAL A 366 0.40 2.61 -5.21
CA VAL A 366 1.39 3.49 -4.59
C VAL A 366 0.83 4.20 -3.36
N THR A 367 -0.43 4.64 -3.40
CA THR A 367 -1.11 5.17 -2.21
C THR A 367 -1.10 4.14 -1.07
N SER A 368 -1.41 2.88 -1.37
CA SER A 368 -1.40 1.79 -0.40
C SER A 368 0.01 1.50 0.14
N ILE A 369 1.06 1.53 -0.70
CA ILE A 369 2.47 1.41 -0.25
C ILE A 369 2.83 2.53 0.74
N LEU A 370 2.44 3.78 0.46
CA LEU A 370 2.74 4.93 1.32
C LEU A 370 2.05 4.81 2.68
N ILE A 371 0.80 4.34 2.71
CA ILE A 371 0.03 4.08 3.95
C ILE A 371 0.69 2.96 4.76
N GLU A 372 1.04 1.85 4.12
CA GLU A 372 1.71 0.72 4.77
C GLU A 372 3.09 1.12 5.32
N ALA A 373 3.88 1.87 4.56
CA ALA A 373 5.15 2.41 5.01
C ALA A 373 5.01 3.36 6.21
N ALA A 374 3.93 4.16 6.26
CA ALA A 374 3.63 4.98 7.42
C ALA A 374 3.27 4.14 8.65
N ALA A 375 2.58 3.01 8.46
CA ALA A 375 2.19 2.10 9.54
C ALA A 375 3.40 1.39 10.16
N ILE A 376 4.34 0.92 9.34
CA ILE A 376 5.54 0.23 9.85
C ILE A 376 6.45 1.15 10.68
N ALA A 377 6.49 2.45 10.41
CA ALA A 377 7.36 3.39 11.11
C ALA A 377 7.12 3.41 12.64
N THR A 378 5.89 3.15 13.07
CA THR A 378 5.46 3.21 14.47
C THR A 378 5.36 1.85 15.16
N GLN A 379 5.72 0.76 14.49
CA GLN A 379 5.77 -0.57 15.10
C GLN A 379 6.97 -0.72 16.06
N PRO A 380 6.93 -1.68 17.00
CA PRO A 380 8.02 -1.89 17.95
C PRO A 380 9.38 -2.14 17.27
N PRO A 381 10.41 -1.32 17.55
CA PRO A 381 11.67 -1.37 16.80
C PRO A 381 12.66 -2.39 17.34
N GLY A 382 12.31 -3.25 18.32
CA GLY A 382 13.29 -4.14 18.93
C GLY A 382 12.71 -5.17 19.88
N LEU A 383 13.63 -5.92 20.51
CA LEU A 383 13.36 -7.05 21.38
C LEU A 383 14.13 -6.90 22.71
N MET A 384 13.46 -7.16 23.84
CA MET A 384 14.16 -7.42 25.10
C MET A 384 14.71 -8.84 25.08
N LEU A 385 16.00 -8.99 25.38
CA LEU A 385 16.72 -10.26 25.30
C LEU A 385 17.11 -10.75 26.70
N PRO A 386 17.11 -12.07 26.95
CA PRO A 386 17.64 -12.62 28.17
C PRO A 386 19.15 -12.34 28.27
N SER A 387 19.68 -12.20 29.50
CA SER A 387 21.10 -12.04 29.75
C SER A 387 21.56 -12.97 30.88
N GLY A 388 22.67 -13.67 30.67
CA GLY A 388 23.30 -14.48 31.69
C GLY A 388 24.04 -13.68 32.76
N ALA A 389 24.15 -12.36 32.61
CA ALA A 389 24.74 -11.44 33.57
C ALA A 389 23.68 -10.46 34.12
N LYS A 390 23.95 -9.83 35.27
CA LYS A 390 23.11 -8.79 35.85
C LYS A 390 23.22 -7.49 35.04
N ARG A 391 22.59 -7.48 33.85
CA ARG A 391 22.55 -6.34 32.93
C ARG A 391 21.25 -6.35 32.15
N MET A 392 20.76 -5.17 31.76
CA MET A 392 19.72 -5.06 30.75
C MET A 392 20.31 -5.42 29.39
N SER A 393 19.57 -6.19 28.59
CA SER A 393 20.01 -6.63 27.25
C SER A 393 18.83 -6.48 26.28
N PHE A 394 19.04 -5.75 25.20
CA PHE A 394 18.05 -5.61 24.15
C PHE A 394 18.69 -5.49 22.77
N ALA A 395 17.97 -5.92 21.76
CA ALA A 395 18.30 -5.66 20.37
C ALA A 395 17.31 -4.62 19.80
N ARG A 396 17.82 -3.65 19.07
CA ARG A 396 17.00 -2.67 18.37
C ARG A 396 17.36 -2.64 16.89
N ARG A 397 16.39 -2.24 16.07
CA ARG A 397 16.61 -1.98 14.67
C ARG A 397 17.02 -0.52 14.48
N VAL A 398 18.06 -0.32 13.68
CA VAL A 398 18.56 1.01 13.29
C VAL A 398 18.60 1.11 11.77
N PRO A 399 18.40 2.31 11.17
CA PRO A 399 18.51 2.49 9.72
C PRO A 399 19.92 2.16 9.21
N HIS A 400 20.03 1.79 7.95
CA HIS A 400 21.34 1.59 7.30
C HIS A 400 22.09 2.89 7.09
N GLY A 401 21.37 3.99 6.80
CA GLY A 401 21.90 5.30 6.45
C GLY A 401 21.40 5.77 5.09
N VAL A 402 22.23 5.76 4.07
CA VAL A 402 21.81 6.08 2.69
C VAL A 402 21.50 4.79 1.94
N VAL A 403 20.32 4.75 1.32
CA VAL A 403 19.84 3.67 0.44
C VAL A 403 19.89 4.15 -1.00
N GLY A 404 20.65 3.45 -1.84
CA GLY A 404 20.62 3.61 -3.29
C GLY A 404 19.50 2.77 -3.89
N VAL A 405 18.59 3.38 -4.63
CA VAL A 405 17.47 2.71 -5.30
C VAL A 405 17.65 2.80 -6.81
N ILE A 406 17.59 1.68 -7.51
CA ILE A 406 17.63 1.60 -8.98
C ILE A 406 16.37 0.89 -9.43
N SER A 407 15.49 1.60 -10.17
CA SER A 407 14.17 1.11 -10.56
C SER A 407 14.00 1.02 -12.08
N PRO A 408 13.16 0.08 -12.58
CA PRO A 408 12.91 -0.16 -13.98
C PRO A 408 11.75 0.67 -14.54
N PHE A 409 11.47 0.48 -15.84
CA PHE A 409 10.50 1.27 -16.61
C PHE A 409 9.05 0.77 -16.58
N ASN A 410 8.79 -0.50 -16.21
CA ASN A 410 7.49 -1.14 -16.49
C ASN A 410 6.36 -0.73 -15.52
N PHE A 411 6.64 -0.70 -14.23
CA PHE A 411 5.78 -0.12 -13.18
C PHE A 411 6.58 0.92 -12.40
N PRO A 412 6.99 2.02 -13.06
CA PRO A 412 8.03 2.89 -12.55
C PRO A 412 7.69 3.53 -11.21
N LEU A 413 6.44 3.96 -11.02
CA LEU A 413 6.02 4.60 -9.78
C LEU A 413 5.93 3.58 -8.63
N ILE A 414 5.35 2.39 -8.86
CA ILE A 414 5.27 1.31 -7.85
C ILE A 414 6.67 0.87 -7.44
N LEU A 415 7.53 0.51 -8.41
CA LEU A 415 8.81 -0.13 -8.12
C LEU A 415 9.82 0.83 -7.50
N SER A 416 9.71 2.13 -7.76
CA SER A 416 10.46 3.15 -7.02
C SER A 416 9.91 3.33 -5.61
N THR A 417 8.59 3.49 -5.45
CA THR A 417 7.96 3.76 -4.15
C THR A 417 8.13 2.60 -3.18
N ARG A 418 8.12 1.36 -3.69
CA ARG A 418 8.27 0.13 -2.90
C ARG A 418 9.56 0.11 -2.08
N ALA A 419 10.63 0.74 -2.57
CA ALA A 419 11.89 0.89 -1.82
C ALA A 419 11.99 2.24 -1.12
N VAL A 420 11.58 3.34 -1.78
CA VAL A 420 11.72 4.71 -1.26
C VAL A 420 10.89 4.93 0.00
N ALA A 421 9.61 4.52 -0.03
CA ALA A 421 8.70 4.80 1.08
C ALA A 421 9.11 4.10 2.39
N PRO A 422 9.36 2.77 2.45
CA PRO A 422 9.80 2.13 3.69
C PRO A 422 11.20 2.56 4.12
N ALA A 423 12.13 2.85 3.19
CA ALA A 423 13.44 3.37 3.54
C ALA A 423 13.32 4.70 4.30
N LEU A 424 12.54 5.66 3.80
CA LEU A 424 12.28 6.94 4.46
C LEU A 424 11.53 6.77 5.79
N ALA A 425 10.50 5.91 5.83
CA ALA A 425 9.72 5.62 7.04
C ALA A 425 10.60 5.12 8.19
N LEU A 426 11.60 4.29 7.88
CA LEU A 426 12.51 3.66 8.83
C LEU A 426 13.77 4.48 9.13
N GLY A 427 13.83 5.75 8.66
CA GLY A 427 14.86 6.71 9.04
C GLY A 427 16.09 6.73 8.13
N ASN A 428 16.03 6.12 6.94
CA ASN A 428 17.08 6.24 5.93
C ASN A 428 16.88 7.49 5.06
N ALA A 429 17.93 7.92 4.36
CA ALA A 429 17.85 8.80 3.21
C ALA A 429 17.97 7.98 1.92
N VAL A 430 17.48 8.50 0.79
CA VAL A 430 17.39 7.76 -0.46
C VAL A 430 17.99 8.55 -1.62
N VAL A 431 18.81 7.87 -2.41
CA VAL A 431 19.26 8.32 -3.73
C VAL A 431 18.65 7.38 -4.77
N LEU A 432 17.67 7.88 -5.51
CA LEU A 432 16.89 7.13 -6.51
C LEU A 432 17.43 7.40 -7.91
N LYS A 433 17.80 6.33 -8.60
CA LYS A 433 18.06 6.32 -10.03
C LYS A 433 16.91 5.63 -10.77
N PRO A 434 15.93 6.37 -11.30
CA PRO A 434 14.88 5.78 -12.14
C PRO A 434 15.43 5.31 -13.47
N ASP A 435 14.67 4.47 -14.21
CA ASP A 435 15.00 4.15 -15.58
C ASP A 435 14.99 5.42 -16.44
N PRO A 436 15.99 5.60 -17.33
CA PRO A 436 16.08 6.79 -18.16
C PRO A 436 14.98 6.95 -19.20
N GLN A 437 14.14 5.94 -19.41
CA GLN A 437 12.96 6.00 -20.29
C GLN A 437 11.70 6.48 -19.57
N THR A 438 11.66 6.31 -18.22
CA THR A 438 10.51 6.68 -17.39
C THR A 438 10.93 7.51 -16.15
N PRO A 439 11.76 8.56 -16.33
CA PRO A 439 12.29 9.33 -15.21
C PRO A 439 11.24 10.20 -14.52
N VAL A 440 10.19 10.61 -15.24
CA VAL A 440 9.11 11.42 -14.66
C VAL A 440 8.27 10.56 -13.74
N THR A 441 7.72 9.45 -14.24
CA THR A 441 6.85 8.56 -13.45
C THR A 441 7.63 7.78 -12.41
N GLY A 442 8.82 7.30 -12.73
CA GLY A 442 9.67 6.53 -11.82
C GLY A 442 10.45 7.36 -10.80
N GLY A 443 10.45 8.70 -10.92
CA GLY A 443 11.30 9.53 -10.08
C GLY A 443 10.74 10.90 -9.76
N PHE A 444 10.51 11.76 -10.73
CA PHE A 444 10.15 13.16 -10.48
C PHE A 444 8.77 13.34 -9.88
N MET A 445 7.83 12.45 -10.18
CA MET A 445 6.55 12.42 -9.46
C MET A 445 6.74 12.20 -7.97
N LEU A 446 7.63 11.27 -7.59
CA LEU A 446 7.95 11.03 -6.17
C LEU A 446 8.63 12.24 -5.54
N ALA A 447 9.57 12.89 -6.25
CA ALA A 447 10.20 14.12 -5.76
C ALA A 447 9.16 15.20 -5.47
N ARG A 448 8.24 15.45 -6.40
CA ARG A 448 7.15 16.43 -6.23
C ARG A 448 6.19 16.05 -5.11
N LEU A 449 5.87 14.77 -5.01
CA LEU A 449 4.99 14.23 -3.98
C LEU A 449 5.58 14.44 -2.58
N PHE A 450 6.85 14.08 -2.37
CA PHE A 450 7.51 14.22 -1.08
C PHE A 450 7.87 15.68 -0.74
N GLU A 451 8.19 16.51 -1.75
CA GLU A 451 8.33 17.96 -1.58
C GLU A 451 7.03 18.57 -1.04
N ALA A 452 5.88 18.25 -1.67
CA ALA A 452 4.56 18.71 -1.23
C ALA A 452 4.16 18.15 0.14
N ALA A 453 4.57 16.90 0.46
CA ALA A 453 4.34 16.29 1.76
C ALA A 453 5.22 16.85 2.90
N GLY A 454 6.16 17.76 2.58
CA GLY A 454 7.05 18.38 3.55
C GLY A 454 8.16 17.46 4.05
N LEU A 455 8.69 16.58 3.18
CA LEU A 455 9.92 15.85 3.47
C LEU A 455 11.08 16.83 3.56
N PRO A 456 11.93 16.79 4.61
CA PRO A 456 13.10 17.65 4.70
C PRO A 456 14.05 17.51 3.50
N ALA A 457 14.62 18.63 3.05
CA ALA A 457 15.54 18.65 1.93
C ALA A 457 16.77 17.75 2.19
N GLY A 458 17.26 17.09 1.15
CA GLY A 458 18.43 16.19 1.23
C GLY A 458 18.12 14.73 1.62
N LEU A 459 16.87 14.39 1.92
CA LEU A 459 16.47 13.01 2.25
C LEU A 459 16.08 12.18 1.04
N LEU A 460 15.64 12.81 -0.04
CA LEU A 460 15.35 12.18 -1.32
C LEU A 460 16.08 12.91 -2.43
N HIS A 461 16.82 12.16 -3.23
CA HIS A 461 17.45 12.62 -4.45
C HIS A 461 16.97 11.77 -5.61
N VAL A 462 16.68 12.36 -6.77
CA VAL A 462 16.23 11.68 -7.98
C VAL A 462 17.15 12.06 -9.12
N LEU A 463 17.92 11.08 -9.58
CA LEU A 463 19.03 11.24 -10.52
C LEU A 463 18.82 10.33 -11.74
N PRO A 464 18.03 10.73 -12.74
CA PRO A 464 17.98 9.99 -14.00
C PRO A 464 19.37 9.85 -14.60
N GLY A 465 19.73 8.64 -15.04
CA GLY A 465 21.06 8.38 -15.57
C GLY A 465 21.20 6.99 -16.16
N GLY A 466 22.31 6.74 -16.84
CA GLY A 466 22.64 5.47 -17.49
C GLY A 466 23.26 4.42 -16.55
N ALA A 467 23.93 3.43 -17.17
CA ALA A 467 24.63 2.38 -16.42
C ALA A 467 25.76 2.96 -15.55
N ALA A 468 26.55 3.90 -16.08
CA ALA A 468 27.62 4.53 -15.31
C ALA A 468 27.14 5.26 -14.05
N THR A 469 25.97 5.93 -14.13
CA THR A 469 25.31 6.57 -12.97
C THR A 469 24.91 5.52 -11.93
N GLY A 470 24.39 4.36 -12.37
CA GLY A 470 24.06 3.23 -11.51
C GLY A 470 25.30 2.64 -10.84
N GLU A 471 26.39 2.43 -11.57
CA GLU A 471 27.65 1.93 -11.04
C GLU A 471 28.29 2.90 -10.03
N ALA A 472 28.24 4.21 -10.31
CA ALA A 472 28.67 5.25 -9.37
C ALA A 472 27.87 5.19 -8.07
N LEU A 473 26.53 5.02 -8.15
CA LEU A 473 25.67 4.89 -6.98
C LEU A 473 25.97 3.63 -6.15
N VAL A 474 26.17 2.48 -6.81
CA VAL A 474 26.51 1.22 -6.12
C VAL A 474 27.88 1.31 -5.45
N SER A 475 28.84 2.00 -6.05
CA SER A 475 30.21 2.10 -5.56
C SER A 475 30.42 3.21 -4.51
N ASP A 476 29.48 4.16 -4.39
CA ASP A 476 29.65 5.33 -3.52
C ASP A 476 29.79 4.94 -2.03
N PRO A 477 30.82 5.41 -1.31
CA PRO A 477 31.11 4.97 0.08
C PRO A 477 30.05 5.38 1.10
N ASP A 478 29.24 6.41 0.84
CA ASP A 478 28.18 6.85 1.76
C ASP A 478 26.91 5.98 1.63
N VAL A 479 26.74 5.28 0.50
CA VAL A 479 25.64 4.34 0.31
C VAL A 479 25.92 3.02 1.03
N ARG A 480 25.00 2.59 1.89
CA ARG A 480 25.13 1.38 2.71
C ARG A 480 24.30 0.19 2.24
N MET A 481 23.24 0.47 1.51
CA MET A 481 22.33 -0.53 0.96
C MET A 481 21.96 -0.16 -0.48
N ILE A 482 21.80 -1.17 -1.33
CA ILE A 482 21.27 -1.04 -2.69
C ILE A 482 19.98 -1.84 -2.80
N SER A 483 18.91 -1.20 -3.25
CA SER A 483 17.68 -1.85 -3.72
C SER A 483 17.63 -1.75 -5.24
N PHE A 484 17.72 -2.89 -5.90
CA PHE A 484 17.75 -2.98 -7.36
C PHE A 484 16.56 -3.80 -7.86
N THR A 485 15.80 -3.24 -8.79
CA THR A 485 14.82 -3.98 -9.58
C THR A 485 15.16 -3.83 -11.07
N GLY A 486 15.27 -4.95 -11.78
CA GLY A 486 15.62 -4.94 -13.20
C GLY A 486 15.96 -6.32 -13.78
N SER A 487 16.69 -6.35 -14.91
CA SER A 487 17.06 -7.61 -15.54
C SER A 487 18.07 -8.41 -14.71
N THR A 488 18.00 -9.74 -14.80
CA THR A 488 18.92 -10.67 -14.10
C THR A 488 20.39 -10.38 -14.42
N ALA A 489 20.72 -10.07 -15.67
CA ALA A 489 22.09 -9.75 -16.07
C ALA A 489 22.61 -8.49 -15.37
N ALA A 490 21.80 -7.43 -15.29
CA ALA A 490 22.15 -6.20 -14.57
C ALA A 490 22.20 -6.44 -13.05
N GLY A 491 21.28 -7.24 -12.52
CA GLY A 491 21.27 -7.60 -11.10
C GLY A 491 22.49 -8.36 -10.65
N ARG A 492 22.99 -9.32 -11.44
CA ARG A 492 24.24 -10.02 -11.18
C ARG A 492 25.42 -9.05 -11.08
N ARG A 493 25.51 -8.06 -12.00
CA ARG A 493 26.55 -7.03 -11.96
C ARG A 493 26.45 -6.10 -10.76
N VAL A 494 25.22 -5.68 -10.41
CA VAL A 494 24.96 -4.85 -9.22
C VAL A 494 25.33 -5.62 -7.96
N GLY A 495 24.92 -6.90 -7.85
CA GLY A 495 25.25 -7.76 -6.71
C GLY A 495 26.74 -7.97 -6.54
N GLU A 496 27.47 -8.25 -7.63
CA GLU A 496 28.91 -8.36 -7.63
C GLU A 496 29.60 -7.07 -7.13
N LEU A 497 29.18 -5.93 -7.68
CA LEU A 497 29.76 -4.64 -7.32
C LEU A 497 29.44 -4.25 -5.87
N ALA A 498 28.21 -4.46 -5.40
CA ALA A 498 27.80 -4.20 -4.02
C ALA A 498 28.60 -5.07 -3.02
N SER A 499 28.82 -6.34 -3.35
CA SER A 499 29.60 -7.29 -2.54
C SER A 499 31.06 -6.88 -2.37
N ARG A 500 31.69 -6.32 -3.42
CA ARG A 500 33.07 -5.76 -3.33
C ARG A 500 33.17 -4.64 -2.29
N HIS A 501 32.08 -3.91 -2.04
CA HIS A 501 32.00 -2.83 -1.06
C HIS A 501 31.32 -3.25 0.25
N LEU A 502 31.05 -4.53 0.47
CA LEU A 502 30.37 -5.10 1.65
C LEU A 502 29.02 -4.41 1.95
N LYS A 503 28.29 -4.00 0.91
CA LYS A 503 26.98 -3.38 1.05
C LYS A 503 25.89 -4.43 1.10
N LYS A 504 24.83 -4.16 1.88
CA LYS A 504 23.59 -4.92 1.74
C LYS A 504 23.01 -4.68 0.36
N VAL A 505 22.47 -5.70 -0.27
CA VAL A 505 21.82 -5.60 -1.58
C VAL A 505 20.54 -6.45 -1.60
N THR A 506 19.45 -5.86 -2.07
CA THR A 506 18.20 -6.55 -2.40
C THR A 506 18.05 -6.53 -3.89
N LEU A 507 17.89 -7.70 -4.50
CA LEU A 507 17.77 -7.88 -5.95
C LEU A 507 16.40 -8.46 -6.26
N GLU A 508 15.58 -7.70 -6.98
CA GLU A 508 14.31 -8.10 -7.56
C GLU A 508 14.48 -8.14 -9.07
N LEU A 509 14.48 -9.34 -9.63
CA LEU A 509 14.94 -9.57 -11.00
C LEU A 509 13.83 -10.14 -11.87
N GLY A 510 14.17 -10.49 -13.11
CA GLY A 510 13.25 -11.06 -14.06
C GLY A 510 12.65 -12.40 -13.63
N GLY A 511 11.64 -12.85 -14.36
CA GLY A 511 10.97 -14.12 -14.12
C GLY A 511 10.71 -14.91 -15.40
N LYS A 512 10.73 -16.22 -15.30
CA LYS A 512 10.23 -17.14 -16.33
C LYS A 512 9.05 -17.90 -15.75
N ASN A 513 7.96 -17.15 -15.58
CA ASN A 513 6.82 -17.63 -14.80
C ASN A 513 5.95 -18.57 -15.61
N SER A 514 5.37 -19.55 -14.94
CA SER A 514 4.46 -20.49 -15.53
C SER A 514 3.08 -20.47 -14.88
N THR A 515 2.06 -20.74 -15.69
CA THR A 515 0.74 -21.14 -15.19
C THR A 515 0.55 -22.62 -15.50
N ILE A 516 0.34 -23.43 -14.46
CA ILE A 516 0.09 -24.86 -14.54
C ILE A 516 -1.42 -25.08 -14.56
N VAL A 517 -1.93 -25.72 -15.62
CA VAL A 517 -3.36 -26.00 -15.79
C VAL A 517 -3.56 -27.50 -15.76
N LEU A 518 -4.23 -27.99 -14.70
CA LEU A 518 -4.47 -29.42 -14.48
C LEU A 518 -5.67 -29.92 -15.31
N ASP A 519 -5.84 -31.24 -15.38
CA ASP A 519 -6.85 -31.87 -16.22
C ASP A 519 -8.30 -31.69 -15.73
N ASP A 520 -8.48 -31.24 -14.50
CA ASP A 520 -9.77 -30.91 -13.88
C ASP A 520 -10.12 -29.41 -13.92
N ALA A 521 -9.26 -28.57 -14.50
CA ALA A 521 -9.44 -27.12 -14.50
C ALA A 521 -10.63 -26.68 -15.36
N ASP A 522 -11.31 -25.59 -14.93
CA ASP A 522 -12.22 -24.85 -15.79
C ASP A 522 -11.40 -24.09 -16.84
N LEU A 523 -11.54 -24.47 -18.12
CA LEU A 523 -10.69 -23.94 -19.20
C LEU A 523 -11.03 -22.50 -19.59
N ASP A 524 -12.25 -22.00 -19.36
CA ASP A 524 -12.59 -20.62 -19.62
C ASP A 524 -11.97 -19.69 -18.57
N VAL A 525 -11.98 -20.11 -17.31
CA VAL A 525 -11.29 -19.44 -16.21
C VAL A 525 -9.78 -19.49 -16.44
N ALA A 526 -9.22 -20.67 -16.74
CA ALA A 526 -7.79 -20.86 -16.99
C ALA A 526 -7.31 -19.97 -18.16
N ALA A 527 -8.00 -19.97 -19.30
CA ALA A 527 -7.66 -19.14 -20.44
C ALA A 527 -7.78 -17.63 -20.14
N SER A 528 -8.71 -17.24 -19.27
CA SER A 528 -8.85 -15.86 -18.84
C SER A 528 -7.67 -15.41 -17.95
N SER A 529 -7.34 -16.21 -16.95
CA SER A 529 -6.21 -15.98 -16.03
C SER A 529 -4.87 -15.91 -16.75
N VAL A 530 -4.63 -16.88 -17.67
CA VAL A 530 -3.41 -16.92 -18.50
C VAL A 530 -3.31 -15.70 -19.40
N ALA A 531 -4.39 -15.38 -20.14
CA ALA A 531 -4.38 -14.26 -21.07
C ALA A 531 -4.18 -12.91 -20.34
N TRP A 532 -4.79 -12.74 -19.17
CA TRP A 532 -4.60 -11.57 -18.33
C TRP A 532 -3.14 -11.44 -17.91
N SER A 533 -2.56 -12.48 -17.30
CA SER A 533 -1.18 -12.43 -16.79
C SER A 533 -0.13 -12.35 -17.88
N ALA A 534 -0.38 -12.87 -19.09
CA ALA A 534 0.56 -12.83 -20.19
C ALA A 534 0.51 -11.54 -21.01
N TYR A 535 -0.66 -10.88 -21.09
CA TYR A 535 -0.87 -9.76 -22.00
C TYR A 535 -1.05 -8.42 -21.32
N LEU A 536 -1.34 -8.39 -20.00
CA LEU A 536 -1.38 -7.15 -19.23
C LEU A 536 -0.08 -6.38 -19.44
N HIS A 537 -0.18 -5.07 -19.71
CA HIS A 537 0.95 -4.19 -19.97
C HIS A 537 1.94 -4.77 -20.99
N GLN A 538 1.42 -5.35 -22.08
CA GLN A 538 2.16 -5.96 -23.18
C GLN A 538 3.11 -7.09 -22.74
N GLY A 539 2.83 -7.77 -21.62
CA GLY A 539 3.71 -8.79 -21.03
C GLY A 539 5.03 -8.26 -20.48
N GLN A 540 5.17 -6.93 -20.34
CA GLN A 540 6.37 -6.29 -19.77
C GLN A 540 6.32 -6.26 -18.23
N ILE A 541 6.06 -7.42 -17.63
CA ILE A 541 5.92 -7.61 -16.18
C ILE A 541 6.81 -8.76 -15.75
N CYS A 542 7.60 -8.57 -14.68
CA CYS A 542 8.48 -9.62 -14.16
C CYS A 542 7.74 -10.90 -13.77
N MET A 543 6.46 -10.79 -13.40
CA MET A 543 5.57 -11.91 -13.06
C MET A 543 4.73 -12.42 -14.25
N ALA A 544 4.85 -11.86 -15.47
CA ALA A 544 4.01 -12.26 -16.60
C ALA A 544 4.13 -13.75 -16.90
N THR A 545 3.01 -14.42 -17.16
CA THR A 545 2.99 -15.82 -17.62
C THR A 545 3.61 -15.91 -19.02
N GLY A 546 4.82 -16.43 -19.10
CA GLY A 546 5.50 -16.69 -20.37
C GLY A 546 5.38 -18.15 -20.81
N THR A 547 5.11 -19.06 -19.89
CA THR A 547 4.95 -20.51 -20.15
C THR A 547 3.63 -20.99 -19.56
N VAL A 548 2.86 -21.76 -20.34
CA VAL A 548 1.66 -22.44 -19.90
C VAL A 548 1.94 -23.94 -19.90
N LEU A 549 2.05 -24.52 -18.73
CA LEU A 549 2.14 -25.97 -18.55
C LEU A 549 0.72 -26.50 -18.49
N ALA A 550 0.27 -27.19 -19.54
CA ALA A 550 -1.10 -27.69 -19.63
C ALA A 550 -1.12 -29.20 -19.65
N HIS A 551 -1.93 -29.83 -18.78
CA HIS A 551 -2.11 -31.27 -18.82
C HIS A 551 -2.58 -31.71 -20.22
N ARG A 552 -1.99 -32.77 -20.79
CA ARG A 552 -2.20 -33.17 -22.20
C ARG A 552 -3.67 -33.33 -22.58
N LYS A 553 -4.52 -33.78 -21.68
CA LYS A 553 -5.96 -33.93 -21.93
C LYS A 553 -6.66 -32.60 -22.25
N VAL A 554 -6.15 -31.49 -21.76
CA VAL A 554 -6.78 -30.15 -21.88
C VAL A 554 -5.95 -29.17 -22.71
N ALA A 555 -4.71 -29.51 -23.02
CA ALA A 555 -3.76 -28.61 -23.68
C ALA A 555 -4.28 -28.04 -25.01
N ARG A 556 -4.85 -28.90 -25.87
CA ARG A 556 -5.41 -28.48 -27.16
C ARG A 556 -6.54 -27.47 -26.99
N ASP A 557 -7.53 -27.80 -26.18
CA ASP A 557 -8.73 -26.98 -25.99
C ASP A 557 -8.39 -25.66 -25.29
N LEU A 558 -7.42 -25.66 -24.37
CA LEU A 558 -6.89 -24.47 -23.74
C LEU A 558 -6.19 -23.57 -24.76
N THR A 559 -5.34 -24.15 -25.64
CA THR A 559 -4.62 -23.40 -26.68
C THR A 559 -5.59 -22.71 -27.63
N GLU A 560 -6.66 -23.41 -28.08
CA GLU A 560 -7.66 -22.79 -28.96
C GLU A 560 -8.32 -21.56 -28.29
N ARG A 561 -8.66 -21.67 -27.00
CA ARG A 561 -9.22 -20.55 -26.24
C ARG A 561 -8.23 -19.39 -26.10
N LEU A 562 -6.93 -19.67 -25.89
CA LEU A 562 -5.88 -18.66 -25.82
C LEU A 562 -5.68 -17.95 -27.16
N VAL A 563 -5.69 -18.70 -28.27
CA VAL A 563 -5.63 -18.16 -29.63
C VAL A 563 -6.82 -17.24 -29.91
N ASP A 564 -8.03 -17.65 -29.54
CA ASP A 564 -9.23 -16.84 -29.73
C ASP A 564 -9.20 -15.55 -28.91
N LYS A 565 -8.71 -15.60 -27.66
CA LYS A 565 -8.50 -14.41 -26.85
C LYS A 565 -7.45 -13.48 -27.48
N ALA A 566 -6.29 -14.03 -27.89
CA ALA A 566 -5.20 -13.26 -28.49
C ALA A 566 -5.65 -12.51 -29.75
N LYS A 567 -6.45 -13.15 -30.62
CA LYS A 567 -7.02 -12.53 -31.83
C LYS A 567 -7.95 -11.35 -31.55
N LYS A 568 -8.67 -11.39 -30.42
CA LYS A 568 -9.69 -10.38 -30.06
C LYS A 568 -9.14 -9.17 -29.32
N LEU A 569 -7.90 -9.24 -28.81
CA LEU A 569 -7.31 -8.14 -28.04
C LEU A 569 -6.86 -7.01 -28.96
N PRO A 570 -7.46 -5.79 -28.85
CA PRO A 570 -7.04 -4.63 -29.65
C PRO A 570 -5.68 -4.12 -29.17
N VAL A 571 -4.77 -3.87 -30.15
CA VAL A 571 -3.44 -3.31 -29.92
C VAL A 571 -3.34 -1.95 -30.59
N GLY A 572 -2.89 -0.93 -29.85
CA GLY A 572 -2.79 0.42 -30.41
C GLY A 572 -2.32 1.46 -29.41
N ASP A 573 -2.37 2.74 -29.81
CA ASP A 573 -2.02 3.87 -28.95
C ASP A 573 -3.11 4.10 -27.88
N PRO A 574 -2.78 3.95 -26.58
CA PRO A 574 -3.74 4.12 -25.50
C PRO A 574 -4.30 5.54 -25.35
N ASN A 575 -3.64 6.55 -25.92
CA ASN A 575 -4.11 7.93 -25.91
C ASN A 575 -5.08 8.24 -27.06
N ALA A 576 -4.98 7.49 -28.18
CA ALA A 576 -5.76 7.73 -29.38
C ALA A 576 -7.00 6.85 -29.47
N GLN A 577 -6.97 5.64 -28.88
CA GLN A 577 -8.07 4.67 -28.99
C GLN A 577 -8.15 3.75 -27.77
N GLN A 578 -9.30 3.14 -27.58
CA GLN A 578 -9.46 2.08 -26.60
C GLN A 578 -8.71 0.82 -27.07
N CYS A 579 -7.73 0.38 -26.32
CA CYS A 579 -6.95 -0.82 -26.60
C CYS A 579 -6.72 -1.64 -25.31
N ALA A 580 -6.35 -2.90 -25.50
CA ALA A 580 -5.95 -3.81 -24.41
C ALA A 580 -4.43 -3.81 -24.21
N LEU A 581 -3.67 -3.63 -25.30
CA LEU A 581 -2.23 -3.57 -25.29
C LEU A 581 -1.76 -2.27 -25.97
N GLY A 582 -0.85 -1.57 -25.31
CA GLY A 582 -0.10 -0.45 -25.86
C GLY A 582 1.18 -0.89 -26.58
N PRO A 583 2.16 0.01 -26.75
CA PRO A 583 3.45 -0.29 -27.40
C PRO A 583 4.41 -1.00 -26.44
N ILE A 584 5.36 -1.77 -26.99
CA ILE A 584 6.61 -2.14 -26.33
C ILE A 584 7.41 -0.87 -26.04
N ILE A 585 8.17 -0.84 -24.96
CA ILE A 585 8.79 0.39 -24.45
C ILE A 585 9.80 1.03 -25.43
N ASN A 586 10.52 0.24 -26.21
CA ASN A 586 11.51 0.71 -27.20
C ASN A 586 11.86 -0.37 -28.23
N GLU A 587 12.60 0.04 -29.28
CA GLU A 587 13.01 -0.84 -30.37
C GLU A 587 13.88 -2.01 -29.90
N ARG A 588 14.83 -1.79 -28.98
CA ARG A 588 15.70 -2.85 -28.46
C ARG A 588 14.88 -3.97 -27.78
N GLN A 589 13.84 -3.63 -27.02
CA GLN A 589 12.97 -4.61 -26.39
C GLN A 589 12.08 -5.30 -27.41
N LEU A 590 11.59 -4.57 -28.40
CA LEU A 590 10.83 -5.14 -29.53
C LEU A 590 11.67 -6.19 -30.29
N GLU A 591 12.90 -5.84 -30.70
CA GLU A 591 13.82 -6.74 -31.37
C GLU A 591 14.14 -7.99 -30.57
N ARG A 592 14.28 -7.85 -29.24
CA ARG A 592 14.45 -8.99 -28.35
C ARG A 592 13.24 -9.93 -28.37
N VAL A 593 12.02 -9.40 -28.23
CA VAL A 593 10.77 -10.19 -28.25
C VAL A 593 10.64 -10.92 -29.59
N ASP A 594 10.78 -10.19 -30.68
CA ASP A 594 10.66 -10.73 -32.05
C ASP A 594 11.74 -11.79 -32.35
N GLY A 595 12.98 -11.53 -31.91
CA GLY A 595 14.09 -12.48 -32.06
C GLY A 595 13.88 -13.78 -31.30
N ILE A 596 13.25 -13.74 -30.10
CA ILE A 596 12.91 -14.95 -29.34
C ILE A 596 11.80 -15.76 -30.03
N VAL A 597 10.77 -15.09 -30.57
CA VAL A 597 9.69 -15.76 -31.31
C VAL A 597 10.24 -16.39 -32.61
N LYS A 598 11.07 -15.68 -33.35
CA LYS A 598 11.72 -16.21 -34.55
C LYS A 598 12.64 -17.41 -34.28
N ASP A 599 13.40 -17.38 -33.19
CA ASP A 599 14.22 -18.52 -32.76
C ASP A 599 13.35 -19.77 -32.52
N ALA A 600 12.23 -19.60 -31.79
CA ALA A 600 11.32 -20.72 -31.52
C ALA A 600 10.74 -21.31 -32.81
N VAL A 601 10.25 -20.47 -33.74
CA VAL A 601 9.69 -20.91 -35.02
C VAL A 601 10.77 -21.61 -35.87
N ALA A 602 11.97 -21.05 -35.94
CA ALA A 602 13.08 -21.65 -36.67
C ALA A 602 13.52 -23.01 -36.13
N LYS A 603 13.31 -23.25 -34.84
CA LYS A 603 13.56 -24.54 -34.15
C LYS A 603 12.36 -25.49 -34.17
N GLY A 604 11.30 -25.15 -34.88
CA GLY A 604 10.14 -26.01 -35.11
C GLY A 604 8.93 -25.77 -34.22
N ALA A 605 8.89 -24.70 -33.43
CA ALA A 605 7.66 -24.29 -32.75
C ALA A 605 6.59 -23.84 -33.73
N VAL A 606 5.34 -24.14 -33.43
CA VAL A 606 4.18 -23.75 -34.24
C VAL A 606 3.64 -22.40 -33.78
N LEU A 607 3.71 -21.39 -34.64
CA LEU A 607 3.09 -20.09 -34.39
C LEU A 607 1.59 -20.18 -34.69
N ARG A 608 0.74 -20.13 -33.64
CA ARG A 608 -0.71 -20.24 -33.77
C ARG A 608 -1.38 -18.90 -34.07
N VAL A 609 -0.84 -17.79 -33.54
CA VAL A 609 -1.33 -16.43 -33.73
C VAL A 609 -0.25 -15.42 -33.33
N GLY A 610 -0.29 -14.23 -33.89
CA GLY A 610 0.62 -13.13 -33.55
C GLY A 610 1.96 -13.23 -34.28
N GLY A 611 3.08 -12.97 -33.59
CA GLY A 611 4.42 -12.98 -34.16
C GLY A 611 4.68 -11.83 -35.15
N THR A 612 3.87 -10.78 -35.12
CA THR A 612 3.94 -9.60 -35.99
C THR A 612 3.79 -8.30 -35.21
N TYR A 613 4.30 -7.23 -35.78
CA TYR A 613 4.22 -5.91 -35.17
C TYR A 613 4.14 -4.80 -36.20
N GLU A 614 3.65 -3.64 -35.79
CA GLU A 614 3.72 -2.38 -36.53
C GLU A 614 4.29 -1.31 -35.60
N LYS A 615 5.43 -0.70 -35.97
CA LYS A 615 6.23 0.15 -35.07
C LYS A 615 6.55 -0.60 -33.78
N LEU A 616 6.17 -0.06 -32.60
CA LEU A 616 6.37 -0.72 -31.31
C LEU A 616 5.15 -1.57 -30.84
N PHE A 617 4.13 -1.71 -31.66
CA PHE A 617 2.90 -2.42 -31.31
C PHE A 617 3.00 -3.90 -31.70
N TYR A 618 3.45 -4.74 -30.76
CA TYR A 618 3.58 -6.19 -30.96
C TYR A 618 2.26 -6.90 -30.68
N ARG A 619 1.86 -7.83 -31.58
CA ARG A 619 0.60 -8.58 -31.45
C ARG A 619 0.69 -9.67 -30.40
N PRO A 620 -0.38 -9.93 -29.60
CA PRO A 620 -0.47 -11.09 -28.72
C PRO A 620 -0.15 -12.38 -29.48
N THR A 621 0.79 -13.16 -28.93
CA THR A 621 1.40 -14.29 -29.63
C THR A 621 1.23 -15.56 -28.83
N VAL A 622 0.88 -16.67 -29.51
CA VAL A 622 0.76 -18.03 -28.94
C VAL A 622 1.61 -18.99 -29.75
N LEU A 623 2.49 -19.71 -29.06
CA LEU A 623 3.37 -20.74 -29.62
C LEU A 623 3.02 -22.11 -29.02
N GLU A 624 3.01 -23.13 -29.86
CA GLU A 624 2.90 -24.55 -29.51
C GLU A 624 4.14 -25.31 -29.95
N GLU A 625 4.23 -26.58 -29.57
CA GLU A 625 5.35 -27.48 -29.87
C GLU A 625 6.72 -26.92 -29.49
N VAL A 626 6.75 -26.11 -28.46
CA VAL A 626 7.98 -25.57 -27.89
C VAL A 626 8.74 -26.64 -27.13
N ARG A 627 10.08 -26.66 -27.24
CA ARG A 627 10.95 -27.68 -26.68
C ARG A 627 12.16 -27.04 -25.99
N SER A 628 12.80 -27.79 -25.11
CA SER A 628 14.08 -27.41 -24.51
C SER A 628 15.11 -27.01 -25.57
N GLY A 629 15.92 -26.00 -25.32
CA GLY A 629 16.86 -25.39 -26.27
C GLY A 629 16.26 -24.26 -27.11
N MET A 630 14.96 -23.97 -26.99
CA MET A 630 14.32 -22.78 -27.55
C MET A 630 14.38 -21.64 -26.54
N ARG A 631 14.86 -20.47 -26.98
CA ARG A 631 14.99 -19.28 -26.13
C ARG A 631 13.69 -18.90 -25.43
N VAL A 632 12.55 -19.15 -26.05
CA VAL A 632 11.23 -18.84 -25.47
C VAL A 632 10.93 -19.62 -24.18
N LEU A 633 11.59 -20.75 -23.90
CA LEU A 633 11.48 -21.48 -22.64
C LEU A 633 12.59 -21.14 -21.64
N GLU A 634 13.75 -20.70 -22.14
CA GLU A 634 14.95 -20.50 -21.31
C GLU A 634 15.09 -19.03 -20.85
N GLU A 635 14.69 -18.09 -21.71
CA GLU A 635 14.83 -16.66 -21.42
C GLU A 635 13.50 -16.01 -21.02
N GLU A 636 13.60 -14.99 -20.17
CA GLU A 636 12.48 -14.05 -19.95
C GLU A 636 12.19 -13.30 -21.26
N VAL A 637 10.99 -13.41 -21.80
CA VAL A 637 10.61 -12.74 -23.05
C VAL A 637 10.37 -11.24 -22.83
N PHE A 638 9.67 -10.91 -21.77
CA PHE A 638 9.25 -9.54 -21.41
C PHE A 638 8.43 -8.87 -22.53
N GLY A 639 7.49 -9.63 -23.08
CA GLY A 639 6.62 -9.27 -24.19
C GLY A 639 5.38 -10.16 -24.24
N PRO A 640 4.37 -9.85 -25.09
CA PRO A 640 3.06 -10.51 -25.09
C PRO A 640 3.11 -11.88 -25.80
N VAL A 641 3.86 -12.82 -25.26
CA VAL A 641 4.11 -14.15 -25.85
C VAL A 641 3.84 -15.26 -24.85
N ILE A 642 3.00 -16.21 -25.23
CA ILE A 642 2.68 -17.44 -24.50
C ILE A 642 3.30 -18.63 -25.24
N ALA A 643 4.02 -19.47 -24.51
CA ALA A 643 4.50 -20.79 -24.96
C ALA A 643 3.71 -21.89 -24.24
N VAL A 644 2.97 -22.70 -24.96
CA VAL A 644 2.19 -23.82 -24.38
C VAL A 644 3.02 -25.10 -24.45
N VAL A 645 3.18 -25.73 -23.28
CA VAL A 645 3.93 -27.00 -23.11
C VAL A 645 3.00 -28.03 -22.47
N PRO A 646 2.69 -29.14 -23.15
CA PRO A 646 1.88 -30.22 -22.57
C PRO A 646 2.70 -31.05 -21.58
N PHE A 647 2.04 -31.59 -20.55
CA PHE A 647 2.60 -32.56 -19.62
C PHE A 647 1.60 -33.70 -19.34
N ASP A 648 2.09 -34.85 -18.84
CA ASP A 648 1.30 -36.04 -18.63
C ASP A 648 1.04 -36.38 -17.14
N SER A 649 1.84 -35.84 -16.21
CA SER A 649 1.71 -36.08 -14.78
C SER A 649 2.05 -34.87 -13.93
N ASP A 650 1.57 -34.83 -12.69
CA ASP A 650 1.84 -33.76 -11.73
C ASP A 650 3.37 -33.63 -11.46
N GLU A 651 4.08 -34.77 -11.41
CA GLU A 651 5.54 -34.84 -11.25
C GLU A 651 6.26 -34.16 -12.40
N GLU A 652 5.82 -34.40 -13.62
CA GLU A 652 6.39 -33.78 -14.83
C GLU A 652 6.14 -32.29 -14.84
N ALA A 653 4.94 -31.82 -14.50
CA ALA A 653 4.62 -30.40 -14.41
C ALA A 653 5.51 -29.67 -13.40
N ILE A 654 5.70 -30.26 -12.20
CA ILE A 654 6.58 -29.73 -11.16
C ILE A 654 8.04 -29.72 -11.66
N ALA A 655 8.49 -30.79 -12.31
CA ALA A 655 9.84 -30.89 -12.84
C ALA A 655 10.10 -29.82 -13.92
N LEU A 656 9.15 -29.63 -14.86
CA LEU A 656 9.22 -28.61 -15.90
C LEU A 656 9.28 -27.18 -15.31
N ASN A 657 8.42 -26.88 -14.34
CA ASN A 657 8.46 -25.59 -13.67
C ASN A 657 9.78 -25.33 -12.94
N ASN A 658 10.27 -26.34 -12.21
CA ASN A 658 11.45 -26.25 -11.37
C ASN A 658 12.78 -26.35 -12.16
N ALA A 659 12.74 -26.69 -13.45
CA ALA A 659 13.92 -26.73 -14.32
C ALA A 659 14.43 -25.33 -14.71
N SER A 660 13.60 -24.31 -14.57
CA SER A 660 14.02 -22.90 -14.81
C SER A 660 15.02 -22.44 -13.75
N GLU A 661 16.02 -21.64 -14.14
CA GLU A 661 16.89 -20.94 -13.18
C GLU A 661 16.13 -19.83 -12.42
N TYR A 662 14.99 -19.38 -12.97
CA TYR A 662 14.12 -18.37 -12.38
C TYR A 662 13.16 -18.97 -11.35
N GLY A 663 12.69 -18.14 -10.41
CA GLY A 663 11.74 -18.56 -9.40
C GLY A 663 10.98 -17.37 -8.79
N LEU A 664 10.25 -16.59 -9.63
CA LEU A 664 9.48 -15.45 -9.12
C LEU A 664 8.05 -15.85 -8.79
N SER A 665 7.23 -16.21 -9.78
CA SER A 665 5.80 -16.50 -9.57
C SER A 665 5.35 -17.72 -10.38
N THR A 666 4.42 -18.51 -9.82
CA THR A 666 3.75 -19.63 -10.49
C THR A 666 2.27 -19.64 -10.13
N GLY A 667 1.41 -19.77 -11.15
CA GLY A 667 -0.03 -20.02 -10.98
C GLY A 667 -0.36 -21.51 -11.12
N VAL A 668 -1.30 -22.02 -10.33
CA VAL A 668 -1.82 -23.40 -10.46
C VAL A 668 -3.34 -23.35 -10.54
N ILE A 669 -3.94 -23.86 -11.60
CA ILE A 669 -5.39 -23.87 -11.82
C ILE A 669 -5.93 -25.29 -11.81
N THR A 670 -6.81 -25.59 -10.84
CA THR A 670 -7.39 -26.90 -10.59
C THR A 670 -8.67 -26.77 -9.74
N GLN A 671 -9.54 -27.75 -9.79
CA GLN A 671 -10.67 -27.85 -8.86
C GLN A 671 -10.31 -28.58 -7.55
N SER A 672 -9.14 -29.25 -7.50
CA SER A 672 -8.66 -29.99 -6.33
C SER A 672 -7.72 -29.14 -5.48
N LEU A 673 -8.20 -28.62 -4.34
CA LEU A 673 -7.37 -27.87 -3.40
C LEU A 673 -6.23 -28.73 -2.82
N GLU A 674 -6.45 -30.02 -2.63
CA GLU A 674 -5.41 -30.96 -2.14
C GLU A 674 -4.24 -31.04 -3.14
N ARG A 675 -4.52 -31.24 -4.45
CA ARG A 675 -3.49 -31.23 -5.49
C ARG A 675 -2.78 -29.87 -5.55
N ALA A 676 -3.53 -28.78 -5.50
CA ALA A 676 -2.98 -27.44 -5.50
C ALA A 676 -1.98 -27.21 -4.37
N MET A 677 -2.29 -27.64 -3.14
CA MET A 677 -1.39 -27.53 -1.99
C MET A 677 -0.17 -28.46 -2.10
N SER A 678 -0.31 -29.64 -2.73
CA SER A 678 0.82 -30.50 -3.08
C SER A 678 1.78 -29.81 -4.04
N PHE A 679 1.28 -29.11 -5.08
CA PHE A 679 2.08 -28.27 -5.96
C PHE A 679 2.78 -27.15 -5.18
N ALA A 680 2.04 -26.36 -4.41
CA ALA A 680 2.57 -25.22 -3.67
C ALA A 680 3.76 -25.59 -2.76
N SER A 681 3.73 -26.79 -2.15
CA SER A 681 4.81 -27.26 -1.28
C SER A 681 6.08 -27.71 -2.01
N ARG A 682 6.00 -27.91 -3.33
CA ARG A 682 7.08 -28.50 -4.16
C ARG A 682 7.63 -27.55 -5.22
N LEU A 683 6.93 -26.45 -5.50
CA LEU A 683 7.37 -25.45 -6.47
C LEU A 683 8.49 -24.58 -5.87
N LYS A 684 9.53 -24.32 -6.68
CA LYS A 684 10.71 -23.52 -6.29
C LYS A 684 10.54 -22.05 -6.73
N THR A 685 9.42 -21.44 -6.35
CA THR A 685 9.11 -20.05 -6.65
C THR A 685 8.83 -19.27 -5.37
N GLY A 686 9.14 -17.97 -5.38
CA GLY A 686 8.90 -17.09 -4.23
C GLY A 686 7.43 -16.81 -4.00
N ILE A 687 6.61 -16.89 -5.06
CA ILE A 687 5.17 -16.61 -5.06
C ILE A 687 4.44 -17.76 -5.75
N VAL A 688 3.40 -18.29 -5.11
CA VAL A 688 2.54 -19.33 -5.69
C VAL A 688 1.08 -18.89 -5.54
N HIS A 689 0.36 -18.85 -6.65
CA HIS A 689 -1.06 -18.52 -6.71
C HIS A 689 -1.89 -19.76 -7.03
N ILE A 690 -2.87 -20.06 -6.20
CA ILE A 690 -3.81 -21.16 -6.44
C ILE A 690 -5.11 -20.59 -6.97
N ASN A 691 -5.55 -21.07 -8.13
CA ASN A 691 -6.75 -20.62 -8.85
C ASN A 691 -6.75 -19.11 -9.13
N ASP A 692 -5.54 -18.55 -9.33
CA ASP A 692 -5.35 -17.17 -9.70
C ASP A 692 -4.20 -17.04 -10.71
N GLN A 693 -4.06 -15.87 -11.27
CA GLN A 693 -3.05 -15.50 -12.27
C GLN A 693 -1.71 -15.12 -11.61
N THR A 694 -0.60 -15.14 -12.36
CA THR A 694 0.75 -14.95 -11.82
C THR A 694 1.13 -13.53 -11.43
N VAL A 695 0.38 -12.51 -11.86
CA VAL A 695 0.69 -11.07 -11.67
C VAL A 695 0.07 -10.50 -10.39
N GLY A 696 -0.40 -11.35 -9.48
CA GLY A 696 -0.97 -10.93 -8.19
C GLY A 696 0.10 -10.35 -7.26
N ASP A 697 -0.19 -9.18 -6.68
CA ASP A 697 0.70 -8.50 -5.73
C ASP A 697 -0.10 -7.58 -4.80
N GLU A 698 0.41 -7.40 -3.58
CA GLU A 698 -0.20 -6.54 -2.56
C GLU A 698 0.88 -5.79 -1.76
N PRO A 699 0.63 -4.56 -1.26
CA PRO A 699 1.64 -3.76 -0.56
C PRO A 699 2.17 -4.37 0.75
N TRP A 700 1.38 -5.24 1.38
CA TRP A 700 1.64 -5.83 2.70
C TRP A 700 2.17 -7.26 2.66
N VAL A 701 2.35 -7.87 1.46
CA VAL A 701 2.91 -9.22 1.32
C VAL A 701 4.41 -9.20 1.05
N PRO A 702 5.16 -10.23 1.45
CA PRO A 702 6.59 -10.32 1.21
C PRO A 702 6.87 -10.71 -0.25
N PHE A 703 6.85 -9.74 -1.14
CA PHE A 703 7.13 -9.90 -2.57
C PHE A 703 8.61 -10.17 -2.82
N GLY A 704 8.93 -11.14 -3.68
CA GLY A 704 10.27 -11.40 -4.18
C GLY A 704 10.49 -12.81 -4.71
N GLY A 705 11.55 -12.97 -5.50
CA GLY A 705 11.93 -14.22 -6.18
C GLY A 705 13.03 -15.01 -5.49
N THR A 706 13.30 -16.19 -6.04
CA THR A 706 14.42 -17.08 -5.70
C THR A 706 15.24 -17.40 -6.95
N GLY A 707 16.42 -17.99 -6.82
CA GLY A 707 17.28 -18.33 -7.94
C GLY A 707 17.70 -17.09 -8.75
N ALA A 708 17.56 -17.13 -10.07
CA ALA A 708 17.88 -16.01 -10.95
C ALA A 708 16.85 -14.84 -10.88
N SER A 709 15.77 -14.99 -10.13
CA SER A 709 14.77 -13.93 -9.90
C SER A 709 15.01 -13.07 -8.67
N GLY A 710 15.97 -13.43 -7.79
CA GLY A 710 16.27 -12.63 -6.63
C GLY A 710 17.23 -13.31 -5.66
N ASN A 711 17.88 -12.53 -4.80
CA ASN A 711 18.87 -13.02 -3.83
C ASN A 711 18.28 -13.36 -2.45
N GLY A 712 16.98 -13.53 -2.35
CA GLY A 712 16.28 -13.85 -1.09
C GLY A 712 15.75 -12.64 -0.33
N GLY A 713 16.09 -11.40 -0.73
CA GLY A 713 15.46 -10.18 -0.24
C GLY A 713 13.96 -10.15 -0.57
N ARG A 714 13.18 -9.41 0.19
CA ARG A 714 11.74 -9.25 0.00
C ARG A 714 11.31 -7.82 0.28
N HIS A 715 10.35 -7.34 -0.50
CA HIS A 715 9.69 -6.06 -0.25
C HIS A 715 8.24 -6.28 0.19
N GLY A 716 7.70 -5.36 1.00
CA GLY A 716 6.31 -5.38 1.45
C GLY A 716 6.12 -5.95 2.86
N GLY A 717 5.13 -5.40 3.58
CA GLY A 717 4.78 -5.80 4.94
C GLY A 717 5.95 -5.88 5.90
N PRO A 718 6.03 -6.95 6.71
CA PRO A 718 7.11 -7.14 7.69
C PRO A 718 8.52 -7.26 7.08
N ALA A 719 8.63 -7.70 5.81
CA ALA A 719 9.93 -7.84 5.16
C ALA A 719 10.67 -6.50 5.00
N ASN A 720 9.95 -5.39 4.93
CA ASN A 720 10.54 -4.06 4.86
C ASN A 720 11.44 -3.74 6.08
N TRP A 721 11.11 -4.27 7.27
CA TRP A 721 11.97 -4.14 8.45
C TRP A 721 13.33 -4.83 8.24
N GLU A 722 13.32 -6.05 7.70
CA GLU A 722 14.54 -6.81 7.44
C GLU A 722 15.39 -6.16 6.36
N GLU A 723 14.74 -5.55 5.36
CA GLU A 723 15.47 -4.95 4.26
C GLU A 723 16.08 -3.58 4.62
N PHE A 724 15.32 -2.68 5.20
CA PHE A 724 15.73 -1.29 5.37
C PHE A 724 16.29 -0.93 6.75
N THR A 725 16.54 -1.93 7.61
CA THR A 725 17.19 -1.75 8.93
C THR A 725 18.21 -2.84 9.20
N GLN A 726 19.01 -2.62 10.24
CA GLN A 726 19.96 -3.60 10.76
C GLN A 726 19.82 -3.70 12.29
N TRP A 727 20.21 -4.86 12.84
CA TRP A 727 20.18 -5.10 14.26
C TRP A 727 21.38 -4.45 14.97
N GLN A 728 21.10 -3.78 16.09
CA GLN A 728 22.12 -3.34 17.06
C GLN A 728 21.79 -3.95 18.41
N TRP A 729 22.72 -4.73 18.96
CA TRP A 729 22.61 -5.26 20.31
C TRP A 729 23.19 -4.28 21.30
N VAL A 730 22.43 -3.96 22.36
CA VAL A 730 22.82 -3.02 23.44
C VAL A 730 22.71 -3.73 24.78
N THR A 731 23.73 -3.57 25.60
CA THR A 731 23.73 -4.03 26.99
C THR A 731 24.01 -2.86 27.93
N ILE A 732 23.30 -2.80 29.05
CA ILE A 732 23.45 -1.73 30.05
C ILE A 732 23.70 -2.37 31.40
N GLN A 733 24.79 -1.95 32.06
CA GLN A 733 25.12 -2.24 33.47
C GLN A 733 25.12 -0.94 34.26
N ASP A 734 24.74 -0.99 35.54
CA ASP A 734 24.75 0.18 36.41
C ASP A 734 26.16 0.71 36.65
N ARG A 735 27.16 -0.19 36.71
CA ARG A 735 28.57 0.13 36.94
C ARG A 735 29.46 -0.72 36.04
N ALA A 736 30.56 -0.16 35.63
CA ALA A 736 31.57 -0.91 34.90
C ALA A 736 32.13 -2.04 35.80
N THR A 737 32.25 -3.22 35.22
CA THR A 737 32.85 -4.36 35.89
C THR A 737 34.38 -4.34 35.70
N PRO A 738 35.20 -4.42 36.77
CA PRO A 738 36.63 -4.56 36.60
C PRO A 738 36.97 -5.94 36.04
N TYR A 739 37.89 -5.97 35.09
CA TYR A 739 38.42 -7.20 34.50
C TYR A 739 39.82 -7.49 35.07
N PRO A 740 40.26 -8.74 35.08
CA PRO A 740 41.45 -9.15 35.81
C PRO A 740 42.78 -8.68 35.19
N PHE A 741 42.77 -8.00 34.03
CA PHE A 741 43.96 -7.42 33.38
C PHE A 741 43.66 -6.13 32.66
#